data_d90ba68d5ddd899fdb17387610bd9b4b
#
_entry.id   d90ba68d5ddd899fdb17387610bd9b4b
#
_cell.length_a   1.000
_cell.length_b   1.000
_cell.length_c   1.000
_cell.angle_alpha   90.00
_cell.angle_beta   90.00
_cell.angle_gamma   90.00
#
_symmetry.space_group_name_H-M   'P 1'
#
loop_
_entity.id
_entity.type
_entity.pdbx_description
1 polymer ?
#
loop_
_entity_poly.entity_id
_entity_poly.type
_entity_poly.pdbx_seq_one_letter_code
_entity_poly.pdbx_strand_id
1 'polypeptide(L)'
;MQEITKTRKKLTEIKKGSGGIVVAITHTDEKTKKRLNAMGIYKGCNVIRKNSSNPIVVDAGGVEVAIGNEFAQYIIIETNHKVVFLLGNPNVGKSTVFSRLTGIKTDASNYPGTTVSLLNGEAVFGKNSYNIYDMPGIYSLEEDCKTASEACILLKNTPYDIAVYVADAQHLERNLFFALDAISLGKPVVLLLNKFDVAQKKGIDIDTQKLAQILGVPVIACNGLTGMGLSELATVVDNIGTGKQHYQKPEIPASAEDKWKLIGKISAQAQKITHRHPSLLEKAEEAATSSFSGIIIALAVLVISFMVILKTGEFLIDFLSPFYDNYYLPFIQNMFAFTKDTFVWTILFGGSSEAAGGFGILSEGMKIAFIDVMPYVVVFYAVLEFLGDLGYLPRLAILLDSTLHKVGLHGYSAIPIMLGFGCKVPAIMAVRSLETRRQKIIAFALILMMVPCISQTAMMFSILAPFGIKYLLLVFGIMGVIGMATGMALNKILPGDTNDIFMEVPSWQLPKPKQMAKKIYYRAKEYVVEAVPLIMLGVFLITLAEMTGLIDLITKIFRFPVHIMMGLPEETASVITLGFLRKDVSIALLQPFGMSAKQLVIACIFMAMYLPCTASFFVLLKEGGWKDTAKIIALTLCVSLLTGTVLNIIL
;
A
#
# COMPACT_ATOMS: atom_id res chain seq x y z
N MET A 1 -33.32 -3.60 -7.83
CA MET A 1 -33.13 -4.25 -6.52
C MET A 1 -33.49 -5.74 -6.45
N GLN A 2 -34.29 -6.31 -7.37
CA GLN A 2 -34.55 -7.77 -7.44
C GLN A 2 -33.49 -8.59 -8.21
N GLU A 3 -32.47 -7.95 -8.77
CA GLU A 3 -31.46 -8.62 -9.64
C GLU A 3 -30.31 -9.31 -8.89
N ILE A 4 -30.15 -9.11 -7.58
CA ILE A 4 -28.99 -9.64 -6.83
C ILE A 4 -29.17 -11.12 -6.50
N THR A 5 -30.40 -11.60 -6.35
CA THR A 5 -30.75 -12.99 -6.02
C THR A 5 -30.97 -13.88 -7.23
N LYS A 6 -31.23 -13.30 -8.40
CA LYS A 6 -31.52 -14.02 -9.63
C LYS A 6 -30.54 -13.67 -10.73
N THR A 7 -29.55 -14.52 -10.92
CA THR A 7 -28.54 -14.32 -11.97
C THR A 7 -28.81 -15.28 -13.13
N ARG A 8 -28.91 -14.74 -14.36
CA ARG A 8 -29.04 -15.55 -15.58
C ARG A 8 -27.64 -15.82 -16.13
N LYS A 9 -27.27 -17.09 -16.16
CA LYS A 9 -25.99 -17.59 -16.67
C LYS A 9 -26.23 -18.66 -17.74
N LYS A 10 -25.27 -18.81 -18.66
CA LYS A 10 -25.25 -19.96 -19.57
C LYS A 10 -24.89 -21.22 -18.77
N LEU A 11 -25.42 -22.38 -19.19
CA LEU A 11 -25.09 -23.66 -18.53
C LEU A 11 -23.58 -23.93 -18.51
N THR A 12 -22.83 -23.44 -19.51
CA THR A 12 -21.38 -23.55 -19.59
C THR A 12 -20.65 -22.80 -18.47
N GLU A 13 -21.26 -21.75 -17.92
CA GLU A 13 -20.67 -20.86 -16.90
C GLU A 13 -20.96 -21.32 -15.46
N ILE A 14 -21.82 -22.31 -15.30
CA ILE A 14 -22.24 -22.83 -14.00
C ILE A 14 -21.19 -23.79 -13.47
N LYS A 15 -20.81 -23.65 -12.20
CA LYS A 15 -19.85 -24.54 -11.53
C LYS A 15 -20.47 -25.91 -11.23
N LYS A 16 -19.59 -26.94 -11.12
CA LYS A 16 -19.98 -28.27 -10.66
C LYS A 16 -20.66 -28.17 -9.28
N GLY A 17 -21.80 -28.84 -9.13
CA GLY A 17 -22.62 -28.84 -7.92
C GLY A 17 -23.63 -27.70 -7.84
N SER A 18 -23.51 -26.67 -8.67
CA SER A 18 -24.48 -25.58 -8.79
C SER A 18 -25.57 -25.91 -9.81
N GLY A 19 -26.76 -25.33 -9.61
CA GLY A 19 -27.90 -25.53 -10.51
C GLY A 19 -28.86 -24.36 -10.46
N GLY A 20 -29.97 -24.48 -11.19
CA GLY A 20 -31.03 -23.49 -11.25
C GLY A 20 -32.12 -23.85 -12.22
N ILE A 21 -33.05 -22.93 -12.46
CA ILE A 21 -34.20 -23.14 -13.33
C ILE A 21 -33.85 -22.68 -14.75
N VAL A 22 -34.08 -23.51 -15.74
CA VAL A 22 -33.91 -23.15 -17.14
C VAL A 22 -34.97 -22.09 -17.52
N VAL A 23 -34.52 -20.86 -17.81
CA VAL A 23 -35.42 -19.75 -18.20
C VAL A 23 -35.59 -19.62 -19.71
N ALA A 24 -34.55 -19.98 -20.47
CA ALA A 24 -34.60 -19.94 -21.93
C ALA A 24 -33.64 -20.93 -22.55
N ILE A 25 -34.03 -21.45 -23.73
CA ILE A 25 -33.16 -22.19 -24.63
C ILE A 25 -33.18 -21.38 -25.93
N THR A 26 -32.08 -20.73 -26.26
CA THR A 26 -31.96 -19.76 -27.36
C THR A 26 -31.17 -20.35 -28.52
N HIS A 27 -31.41 -19.87 -29.76
CA HIS A 27 -30.62 -20.21 -30.95
C HIS A 27 -30.45 -21.69 -31.27
N THR A 28 -31.43 -22.53 -30.93
CA THR A 28 -31.48 -23.95 -31.30
C THR A 28 -32.59 -24.20 -32.30
N ASP A 29 -32.36 -25.16 -33.23
CA ASP A 29 -33.38 -25.63 -34.14
C ASP A 29 -34.49 -26.37 -33.37
N GLU A 30 -35.69 -26.41 -33.95
CA GLU A 30 -36.87 -27.07 -33.36
C GLU A 30 -36.61 -28.55 -33.02
N LYS A 31 -35.78 -29.23 -33.80
CA LYS A 31 -35.44 -30.65 -33.61
C LYS A 31 -34.60 -30.85 -32.34
N THR A 32 -33.59 -30.02 -32.14
CA THR A 32 -32.74 -30.04 -30.94
C THR A 32 -33.53 -29.65 -29.69
N LYS A 33 -34.44 -28.68 -29.81
CA LYS A 33 -35.31 -28.26 -28.70
C LYS A 33 -36.25 -29.37 -28.26
N LYS A 34 -36.88 -30.10 -29.22
CA LYS A 34 -37.69 -31.27 -28.92
C LYS A 34 -36.88 -32.39 -28.25
N ARG A 35 -35.64 -32.59 -28.67
CA ARG A 35 -34.73 -33.58 -28.08
C ARG A 35 -34.34 -33.26 -26.66
N LEU A 36 -34.01 -31.99 -26.38
CA LEU A 36 -33.72 -31.52 -25.02
C LEU A 36 -34.95 -31.67 -24.11
N ASN A 37 -36.13 -31.31 -24.61
CA ASN A 37 -37.38 -31.49 -23.87
C ASN A 37 -37.65 -32.97 -23.53
N ALA A 38 -37.39 -33.87 -24.46
CA ALA A 38 -37.55 -35.31 -24.24
C ALA A 38 -36.57 -35.88 -23.21
N MET A 39 -35.41 -35.21 -23.03
CA MET A 39 -34.41 -35.54 -22.02
C MET A 39 -34.64 -34.83 -20.66
N GLY A 40 -35.78 -34.15 -20.48
CA GLY A 40 -36.13 -33.46 -19.25
C GLY A 40 -35.60 -32.07 -19.13
N ILE A 41 -34.98 -31.49 -20.18
CA ILE A 41 -34.43 -30.15 -20.19
C ILE A 41 -35.37 -29.24 -20.97
N TYR A 42 -36.22 -28.52 -20.25
CA TYR A 42 -37.21 -27.59 -20.81
C TYR A 42 -37.32 -26.33 -19.97
N LYS A 43 -37.91 -25.28 -20.50
CA LYS A 43 -38.13 -24.04 -19.76
C LYS A 43 -38.96 -24.31 -18.50
N GLY A 44 -38.38 -23.95 -17.34
CA GLY A 44 -38.96 -24.20 -16.03
C GLY A 44 -38.42 -25.44 -15.30
N CYS A 45 -37.66 -26.32 -15.96
CA CYS A 45 -37.04 -27.46 -15.28
C CYS A 45 -35.85 -26.99 -14.41
N ASN A 46 -35.62 -27.69 -13.29
CA ASN A 46 -34.44 -27.48 -12.45
C ASN A 46 -33.33 -28.43 -12.91
N VAL A 47 -32.12 -27.86 -13.11
CA VAL A 47 -30.95 -28.61 -13.54
C VAL A 47 -29.78 -28.34 -12.61
N ILE A 48 -28.99 -29.39 -12.28
CA ILE A 48 -27.80 -29.32 -11.44
C ILE A 48 -26.60 -29.87 -12.21
N ARG A 49 -25.54 -29.10 -12.36
CA ARG A 49 -24.32 -29.55 -13.04
C ARG A 49 -23.52 -30.53 -12.19
N LYS A 50 -23.23 -31.74 -12.71
CA LYS A 50 -22.54 -32.82 -11.98
C LYS A 50 -21.04 -32.88 -12.22
N ASN A 51 -20.54 -32.37 -13.36
CA ASN A 51 -19.11 -32.44 -13.72
C ASN A 51 -18.50 -31.08 -14.11
N SER A 52 -17.17 -31.03 -14.19
CA SER A 52 -16.43 -29.85 -14.63
C SER A 52 -15.88 -29.99 -16.06
N SER A 53 -16.05 -31.17 -16.69
CA SER A 53 -15.51 -31.53 -18.01
C SER A 53 -16.54 -31.37 -19.11
N ASN A 54 -16.10 -31.50 -20.36
CA ASN A 54 -16.94 -31.58 -21.52
C ASN A 54 -17.06 -33.07 -21.96
N PRO A 55 -18.26 -33.59 -22.23
CA PRO A 55 -19.57 -32.93 -22.19
C PRO A 55 -20.01 -32.57 -20.76
N ILE A 56 -20.83 -31.51 -20.65
CA ILE A 56 -21.44 -31.10 -19.40
C ILE A 56 -22.52 -32.11 -19.01
N VAL A 57 -22.37 -32.71 -17.84
CA VAL A 57 -23.40 -33.62 -17.29
C VAL A 57 -24.25 -32.83 -16.31
N VAL A 58 -25.56 -32.83 -16.54
CA VAL A 58 -26.55 -32.21 -15.66
C VAL A 58 -27.54 -33.25 -15.17
N ASP A 59 -27.96 -33.09 -13.92
CA ASP A 59 -29.12 -33.80 -13.37
C ASP A 59 -30.37 -32.94 -13.64
N ALA A 60 -31.29 -33.45 -14.40
CA ALA A 60 -32.56 -32.83 -14.72
C ALA A 60 -33.68 -33.69 -14.15
N GLY A 61 -34.16 -33.36 -12.94
CA GLY A 61 -35.24 -34.09 -12.28
C GLY A 61 -34.91 -35.54 -11.92
N GLY A 62 -33.64 -35.86 -11.59
CA GLY A 62 -33.19 -37.21 -11.24
C GLY A 62 -32.62 -38.01 -12.42
N VAL A 63 -32.61 -37.45 -13.62
CA VAL A 63 -32.02 -38.06 -14.82
C VAL A 63 -30.72 -37.32 -15.17
N GLU A 64 -29.62 -38.06 -15.30
CA GLU A 64 -28.32 -37.48 -15.72
C GLU A 64 -28.27 -37.38 -17.25
N VAL A 65 -28.10 -36.18 -17.76
CA VAL A 65 -28.06 -35.87 -19.19
C VAL A 65 -26.69 -35.24 -19.51
N ALA A 66 -25.99 -35.80 -20.49
CA ALA A 66 -24.77 -35.26 -21.03
C ALA A 66 -25.04 -34.31 -22.21
N ILE A 67 -24.58 -33.07 -22.14
CA ILE A 67 -24.80 -32.01 -23.12
C ILE A 67 -23.46 -31.50 -23.62
N GLY A 68 -23.24 -31.52 -24.93
CA GLY A 68 -22.06 -30.90 -25.55
C GLY A 68 -22.04 -29.39 -25.34
N ASN A 69 -20.83 -28.81 -25.20
CA ASN A 69 -20.68 -27.36 -24.98
C ASN A 69 -21.35 -26.51 -26.06
N GLU A 70 -21.41 -27.02 -27.31
CA GLU A 70 -22.09 -26.37 -28.44
C GLU A 70 -23.56 -26.09 -28.16
N PHE A 71 -24.23 -26.97 -27.40
CA PHE A 71 -25.64 -26.80 -27.03
C PHE A 71 -25.81 -26.18 -25.67
N ALA A 72 -24.92 -26.47 -24.73
CA ALA A 72 -24.96 -25.97 -23.36
C ALA A 72 -24.87 -24.42 -23.29
N GLN A 73 -24.17 -23.78 -24.22
CA GLN A 73 -24.07 -22.33 -24.30
C GLN A 73 -25.38 -21.60 -24.61
N TYR A 74 -26.37 -22.29 -25.15
CA TYR A 74 -27.70 -21.74 -25.50
C TYR A 74 -28.75 -21.99 -24.42
N ILE A 75 -28.43 -22.77 -23.39
CA ILE A 75 -29.29 -23.01 -22.25
C ILE A 75 -29.01 -21.94 -21.19
N ILE A 76 -29.98 -21.06 -20.98
CA ILE A 76 -29.88 -19.98 -19.98
C ILE A 76 -30.60 -20.46 -18.72
N ILE A 77 -29.87 -20.46 -17.63
CA ILE A 77 -30.35 -20.89 -16.31
C ILE A 77 -30.41 -19.66 -15.39
N GLU A 78 -31.54 -19.51 -14.71
CA GLU A 78 -31.73 -18.58 -13.61
C GLU A 78 -31.33 -19.28 -12.32
N THR A 79 -30.23 -18.85 -11.72
CA THR A 79 -29.74 -19.37 -10.45
C THR A 79 -30.25 -18.49 -9.32
N ASN A 80 -30.93 -19.10 -8.35
CA ASN A 80 -31.31 -18.41 -7.13
C ASN A 80 -30.23 -18.68 -6.08
N HIS A 81 -29.19 -17.82 -6.05
CA HIS A 81 -28.12 -17.94 -5.07
C HIS A 81 -28.52 -17.22 -3.80
N LYS A 82 -28.32 -17.87 -2.66
CA LYS A 82 -28.39 -17.19 -1.36
C LYS A 82 -27.18 -16.30 -1.21
N VAL A 83 -27.39 -15.12 -0.61
CA VAL A 83 -26.36 -14.11 -0.43
C VAL A 83 -25.80 -14.21 0.99
N VAL A 84 -24.50 -14.38 1.08
CA VAL A 84 -23.75 -14.40 2.34
C VAL A 84 -22.80 -13.21 2.40
N PHE A 85 -22.91 -12.39 3.44
CA PHE A 85 -21.98 -11.31 3.70
C PHE A 85 -20.94 -11.76 4.72
N LEU A 86 -19.64 -11.55 4.38
CA LEU A 86 -18.55 -11.67 5.35
C LEU A 86 -18.33 -10.30 6.00
N LEU A 87 -18.64 -10.22 7.27
CA LEU A 87 -18.51 -9.02 8.11
C LEU A 87 -17.34 -9.18 9.08
N GLY A 88 -16.92 -8.09 9.69
CA GLY A 88 -15.93 -8.08 10.77
C GLY A 88 -14.96 -6.93 10.68
N ASN A 89 -14.20 -6.72 11.72
CA ASN A 89 -13.23 -5.65 11.85
C ASN A 89 -12.13 -5.73 10.76
N PRO A 90 -11.39 -4.66 10.48
CA PRO A 90 -10.16 -4.73 9.70
C PRO A 90 -9.19 -5.79 10.25
N ASN A 91 -8.40 -6.42 9.39
CA ASN A 91 -7.30 -7.35 9.74
C ASN A 91 -7.67 -8.64 10.50
N VAL A 92 -8.95 -8.95 10.67
CA VAL A 92 -9.39 -10.21 11.29
C VAL A 92 -9.23 -11.44 10.39
N GLY A 93 -8.89 -11.23 9.11
CA GLY A 93 -8.65 -12.29 8.12
C GLY A 93 -9.87 -12.66 7.26
N LYS A 94 -10.82 -11.75 7.07
CA LYS A 94 -12.01 -11.91 6.20
C LYS A 94 -11.62 -12.39 4.79
N SER A 95 -10.75 -11.66 4.10
CA SER A 95 -10.35 -11.97 2.72
C SER A 95 -9.58 -13.30 2.62
N THR A 96 -8.93 -13.75 3.70
CA THR A 96 -8.33 -15.09 3.76
C THR A 96 -9.41 -16.17 3.81
N VAL A 97 -10.43 -15.98 4.64
CA VAL A 97 -11.61 -16.86 4.72
C VAL A 97 -12.36 -16.86 3.39
N PHE A 98 -12.61 -15.69 2.80
CA PHE A 98 -13.23 -15.54 1.50
C PHE A 98 -12.50 -16.33 0.40
N SER A 99 -11.18 -16.14 0.29
CA SER A 99 -10.37 -16.83 -0.72
C SER A 99 -10.39 -18.35 -0.55
N ARG A 100 -10.48 -18.83 0.68
CA ARG A 100 -10.58 -20.26 0.97
C ARG A 100 -11.96 -20.84 0.62
N LEU A 101 -13.03 -20.11 0.91
CA LEU A 101 -14.41 -20.56 0.64
C LEU A 101 -14.73 -20.53 -0.87
N THR A 102 -14.27 -19.52 -1.58
CA THR A 102 -14.61 -19.29 -3.00
C THR A 102 -13.57 -19.83 -3.98
N GLY A 103 -12.33 -20.07 -3.52
CA GLY A 103 -11.19 -20.43 -4.39
C GLY A 103 -10.67 -19.26 -5.24
N ILE A 104 -11.22 -18.05 -5.07
CA ILE A 104 -10.83 -16.86 -5.83
C ILE A 104 -9.64 -16.19 -5.15
N LYS A 105 -8.55 -15.99 -5.88
CA LYS A 105 -7.42 -15.14 -5.47
C LYS A 105 -7.69 -13.73 -5.97
N THR A 106 -8.23 -12.89 -5.08
CA THR A 106 -8.29 -11.42 -5.14
C THR A 106 -8.32 -10.76 -6.54
N ASP A 107 -9.49 -10.74 -7.20
CA ASP A 107 -9.81 -9.73 -8.19
C ASP A 107 -11.07 -8.99 -7.69
N ALA A 108 -10.90 -7.70 -7.37
CA ALA A 108 -11.99 -6.86 -6.90
C ALA A 108 -12.90 -6.49 -8.08
N SER A 109 -14.19 -6.78 -7.99
CA SER A 109 -15.21 -6.25 -8.90
C SER A 109 -15.96 -5.10 -8.22
N ASN A 110 -16.20 -4.01 -8.96
CA ASN A 110 -16.99 -2.90 -8.43
C ASN A 110 -18.46 -3.33 -8.30
N TYR A 111 -19.04 -3.05 -7.13
CA TYR A 111 -20.47 -3.23 -6.93
C TYR A 111 -21.24 -2.15 -7.71
N PRO A 112 -22.29 -2.50 -8.49
CA PRO A 112 -23.02 -1.50 -9.26
C PRO A 112 -23.57 -0.37 -8.38
N GLY A 113 -23.15 0.86 -8.64
CA GLY A 113 -23.61 2.06 -7.95
C GLY A 113 -22.83 2.49 -6.70
N THR A 114 -21.66 1.88 -6.41
CA THR A 114 -20.77 2.29 -5.31
C THR A 114 -19.35 2.52 -5.79
N THR A 115 -18.60 3.37 -5.05
CA THR A 115 -17.17 3.61 -5.27
C THR A 115 -16.30 2.54 -4.60
N VAL A 116 -16.89 1.67 -3.75
CA VAL A 116 -16.19 0.60 -3.03
C VAL A 116 -16.15 -0.66 -3.89
N SER A 117 -14.96 -1.18 -4.13
CA SER A 117 -14.76 -2.49 -4.76
C SER A 117 -15.05 -3.61 -3.77
N LEU A 118 -16.13 -4.36 -3.98
CA LEU A 118 -16.45 -5.55 -3.21
C LEU A 118 -15.91 -6.80 -3.91
N LEU A 119 -15.24 -7.66 -3.14
CA LEU A 119 -14.90 -9.00 -3.62
C LEU A 119 -16.16 -9.86 -3.53
N ASN A 120 -16.55 -10.49 -4.64
CA ASN A 120 -17.61 -11.46 -4.66
C ASN A 120 -17.12 -12.79 -5.22
N GLY A 121 -17.73 -13.88 -4.77
CA GLY A 121 -17.40 -15.22 -5.25
C GLY A 121 -18.48 -16.23 -4.93
N GLU A 122 -18.51 -17.29 -5.71
CA GLU A 122 -19.44 -18.39 -5.50
C GLU A 122 -18.80 -19.51 -4.68
N ALA A 123 -19.54 -20.02 -3.69
CA ALA A 123 -19.19 -21.22 -2.94
C ALA A 123 -20.39 -22.19 -2.93
N VAL A 124 -20.08 -23.48 -2.88
CA VAL A 124 -21.10 -24.54 -2.80
C VAL A 124 -21.02 -25.18 -1.45
N PHE A 125 -22.09 -25.09 -0.67
CA PHE A 125 -22.23 -25.73 0.63
C PHE A 125 -23.34 -26.78 0.55
N GLY A 126 -23.01 -28.03 0.84
CA GLY A 126 -23.93 -29.14 0.66
C GLY A 126 -24.43 -29.25 -0.78
N LYS A 127 -25.72 -29.01 -1.01
CA LYS A 127 -26.37 -29.03 -2.33
C LYS A 127 -26.72 -27.62 -2.86
N ASN A 128 -26.42 -26.56 -2.08
CA ASN A 128 -26.83 -25.20 -2.39
C ASN A 128 -25.63 -24.33 -2.78
N SER A 129 -25.88 -23.39 -3.69
CA SER A 129 -24.90 -22.38 -4.11
C SER A 129 -25.14 -21.07 -3.39
N TYR A 130 -24.05 -20.44 -2.94
CA TYR A 130 -24.04 -19.20 -2.20
C TYR A 130 -23.15 -18.18 -2.90
N ASN A 131 -23.64 -16.94 -3.03
CA ASN A 131 -22.81 -15.80 -3.42
C ASN A 131 -22.26 -15.16 -2.16
N ILE A 132 -20.94 -15.22 -1.99
CA ILE A 132 -20.24 -14.65 -0.83
C ILE A 132 -19.66 -13.30 -1.23
N TYR A 133 -19.93 -12.28 -0.42
CA TYR A 133 -19.39 -10.93 -0.58
C TYR A 133 -18.46 -10.60 0.60
N ASP A 134 -17.21 -10.22 0.31
CA ASP A 134 -16.27 -9.73 1.32
C ASP A 134 -16.50 -8.23 1.54
N MET A 135 -17.13 -7.89 2.66
CA MET A 135 -17.45 -6.51 3.02
C MET A 135 -16.20 -5.78 3.54
N PRO A 136 -16.08 -4.46 3.33
CA PRO A 136 -15.04 -3.67 3.95
C PRO A 136 -15.04 -3.84 5.46
N GLY A 137 -13.84 -3.84 6.07
CA GLY A 137 -13.73 -3.92 7.53
C GLY A 137 -14.17 -2.61 8.19
N ILE A 138 -15.12 -2.69 9.11
CA ILE A 138 -15.61 -1.58 9.92
C ILE A 138 -15.62 -1.99 11.39
N TYR A 139 -15.55 -1.01 12.29
CA TYR A 139 -15.54 -1.26 13.73
C TYR A 139 -16.91 -1.10 14.37
N SER A 140 -17.79 -0.32 13.77
CA SER A 140 -19.13 -0.02 14.26
C SER A 140 -20.05 0.41 13.11
N LEU A 141 -21.36 0.30 13.29
CA LEU A 141 -22.37 0.83 12.37
C LEU A 141 -22.55 2.35 12.45
N GLU A 142 -21.94 3.00 13.43
CA GLU A 142 -22.03 4.44 13.73
C GLU A 142 -20.77 5.21 13.29
N GLU A 143 -19.87 4.61 12.53
CA GLU A 143 -18.60 5.21 12.11
C GLU A 143 -18.78 6.26 11.01
N ASP A 144 -18.24 7.49 11.22
CA ASP A 144 -18.36 8.64 10.30
C ASP A 144 -17.35 8.63 9.12
N CYS A 145 -16.56 7.59 8.96
CA CYS A 145 -15.62 7.46 7.85
C CYS A 145 -16.34 7.17 6.53
N LYS A 146 -15.91 7.79 5.42
CA LYS A 146 -16.55 7.60 4.09
C LYS A 146 -16.69 6.13 3.69
N THR A 147 -15.63 5.34 3.89
CA THR A 147 -15.63 3.90 3.56
C THR A 147 -16.55 3.10 4.50
N ALA A 148 -16.60 3.47 5.79
CA ALA A 148 -17.50 2.87 6.77
C ALA A 148 -18.95 3.24 6.48
N SER A 149 -19.23 4.49 6.12
CA SER A 149 -20.59 4.93 5.78
C SER A 149 -21.12 4.21 4.53
N GLU A 150 -20.30 3.99 3.49
CA GLU A 150 -20.70 3.23 2.31
C GLU A 150 -20.94 1.74 2.64
N ALA A 151 -20.09 1.13 3.47
CA ALA A 151 -20.28 -0.24 3.93
C ALA A 151 -21.54 -0.40 4.80
N CYS A 152 -21.81 0.56 5.68
CA CYS A 152 -23.04 0.61 6.50
C CYS A 152 -24.30 0.77 5.64
N ILE A 153 -24.26 1.64 4.61
CA ILE A 153 -25.35 1.81 3.65
C ILE A 153 -25.62 0.52 2.89
N LEU A 154 -24.55 -0.16 2.42
CA LEU A 154 -24.65 -1.44 1.74
C LEU A 154 -25.27 -2.51 2.65
N LEU A 155 -24.81 -2.61 3.89
CA LEU A 155 -25.31 -3.59 4.86
C LEU A 155 -26.79 -3.40 5.20
N LYS A 156 -27.24 -2.14 5.32
CA LYS A 156 -28.64 -1.80 5.64
C LYS A 156 -29.57 -1.94 4.42
N ASN A 157 -29.10 -1.60 3.22
CA ASN A 157 -29.93 -1.46 2.03
C ASN A 157 -29.85 -2.66 1.07
N THR A 158 -28.83 -3.53 1.19
CA THR A 158 -28.68 -4.69 0.31
C THR A 158 -29.34 -5.90 0.93
N PRO A 159 -30.24 -6.61 0.23
CA PRO A 159 -30.80 -7.84 0.74
C PRO A 159 -29.72 -8.95 0.79
N TYR A 160 -29.50 -9.53 1.96
CA TYR A 160 -28.68 -10.71 2.16
C TYR A 160 -29.45 -11.71 3.03
N ASP A 161 -29.08 -13.00 2.93
CA ASP A 161 -29.75 -14.08 3.63
C ASP A 161 -29.06 -14.41 4.94
N ILE A 162 -27.71 -14.39 4.97
CA ILE A 162 -26.90 -14.79 6.12
C ILE A 162 -25.68 -13.85 6.22
N ALA A 163 -25.33 -13.47 7.43
CA ALA A 163 -24.06 -12.81 7.72
C ALA A 163 -23.10 -13.78 8.43
N VAL A 164 -21.86 -13.87 7.96
CA VAL A 164 -20.77 -14.55 8.66
C VAL A 164 -19.86 -13.48 9.23
N TYR A 165 -19.89 -13.30 10.52
CA TYR A 165 -19.06 -12.33 11.22
C TYR A 165 -17.73 -12.97 11.60
N VAL A 166 -16.63 -12.52 10.98
CA VAL A 166 -15.27 -12.99 11.24
C VAL A 166 -14.66 -12.14 12.35
N ALA A 167 -14.38 -12.76 13.48
CA ALA A 167 -13.75 -12.14 14.65
C ALA A 167 -12.32 -12.67 14.86
N ASP A 168 -11.41 -11.84 15.34
CA ASP A 168 -10.10 -12.29 15.81
C ASP A 168 -10.21 -12.81 17.25
N ALA A 169 -9.97 -14.11 17.44
CA ALA A 169 -10.04 -14.76 18.74
C ALA A 169 -9.05 -14.19 19.77
N GLN A 170 -7.97 -13.53 19.33
CA GLN A 170 -7.00 -12.90 20.22
C GLN A 170 -7.56 -11.63 20.90
N HIS A 171 -8.55 -10.98 20.26
CA HIS A 171 -9.13 -9.71 20.68
C HIS A 171 -10.66 -9.80 20.71
N LEU A 172 -11.19 -10.80 21.44
CA LEU A 172 -12.61 -11.13 21.45
C LEU A 172 -13.49 -9.93 21.81
N GLU A 173 -13.20 -9.25 22.91
CA GLU A 173 -14.01 -8.12 23.42
C GLU A 173 -14.21 -7.04 22.35
N ARG A 174 -13.14 -6.61 21.71
CA ARG A 174 -13.18 -5.59 20.69
C ARG A 174 -13.99 -6.02 19.46
N ASN A 175 -13.89 -7.29 19.09
CA ASN A 175 -14.63 -7.82 17.94
C ASN A 175 -16.11 -8.03 18.27
N LEU A 176 -16.47 -8.29 19.51
CA LEU A 176 -17.85 -8.45 19.94
C LEU A 176 -18.67 -7.17 19.78
N PHE A 177 -18.06 -5.97 19.85
CA PHE A 177 -18.79 -4.72 19.72
C PHE A 177 -19.56 -4.65 18.38
N PHE A 178 -18.86 -4.78 17.27
CA PHE A 178 -19.51 -4.80 15.95
C PHE A 178 -20.28 -6.11 15.68
N ALA A 179 -19.89 -7.24 16.30
CA ALA A 179 -20.66 -8.47 16.23
C ALA A 179 -22.08 -8.28 16.80
N LEU A 180 -22.21 -7.61 17.95
CA LEU A 180 -23.50 -7.26 18.55
C LEU A 180 -24.32 -6.34 17.63
N ASP A 181 -23.68 -5.36 16.99
CA ASP A 181 -24.34 -4.51 15.99
C ASP A 181 -24.88 -5.36 14.82
N ALA A 182 -24.07 -6.27 14.27
CA ALA A 182 -24.48 -7.15 13.19
C ALA A 182 -25.66 -8.06 13.59
N ILE A 183 -25.65 -8.58 14.82
CA ILE A 183 -26.74 -9.39 15.37
C ILE A 183 -28.01 -8.53 15.54
N SER A 184 -27.87 -7.26 15.94
CA SER A 184 -29.01 -6.33 16.13
C SER A 184 -29.80 -6.08 14.86
N LEU A 185 -29.21 -6.26 13.67
CA LEU A 185 -29.89 -6.11 12.37
C LEU A 185 -31.00 -7.17 12.14
N GLY A 186 -31.06 -8.20 12.97
CA GLY A 186 -32.14 -9.21 12.92
C GLY A 186 -32.06 -10.20 11.77
N LYS A 187 -30.93 -10.26 11.06
CA LYS A 187 -30.62 -11.30 10.08
C LYS A 187 -29.87 -12.46 10.76
N PRO A 188 -29.92 -13.68 10.20
CA PRO A 188 -29.11 -14.79 10.70
C PRO A 188 -27.60 -14.45 10.67
N VAL A 189 -26.93 -14.59 11.81
CA VAL A 189 -25.49 -14.35 11.94
C VAL A 189 -24.79 -15.63 12.43
N VAL A 190 -23.64 -15.93 11.85
CA VAL A 190 -22.70 -16.95 12.32
C VAL A 190 -21.42 -16.25 12.77
N LEU A 191 -21.01 -16.44 14.02
CA LEU A 191 -19.75 -15.89 14.54
C LEU A 191 -18.60 -16.87 14.27
N LEU A 192 -17.62 -16.43 13.45
CA LEU A 192 -16.44 -17.20 13.10
C LEU A 192 -15.22 -16.66 13.83
N LEU A 193 -14.72 -17.37 14.84
CA LEU A 193 -13.54 -16.99 15.61
C LEU A 193 -12.27 -17.42 14.88
N ASN A 194 -11.70 -16.52 14.08
CA ASN A 194 -10.48 -16.76 13.31
C ASN A 194 -9.23 -16.61 14.19
N LYS A 195 -8.11 -17.18 13.76
CA LYS A 195 -6.83 -17.23 14.50
C LYS A 195 -6.96 -17.90 15.88
N PHE A 196 -7.86 -18.86 16.00
CA PHE A 196 -8.18 -19.53 17.26
C PHE A 196 -6.97 -20.25 17.86
N ASP A 197 -6.16 -20.89 17.02
CA ASP A 197 -4.89 -21.53 17.40
C ASP A 197 -3.86 -20.54 17.97
N VAL A 198 -3.85 -19.31 17.46
CA VAL A 198 -2.96 -18.25 17.97
C VAL A 198 -3.43 -17.76 19.32
N ALA A 199 -4.76 -17.62 19.51
CA ALA A 199 -5.35 -17.26 20.79
C ALA A 199 -5.01 -18.30 21.87
N GLN A 200 -5.17 -19.59 21.55
CA GLN A 200 -4.80 -20.68 22.46
C GLN A 200 -3.31 -20.66 22.82
N LYS A 201 -2.41 -20.46 21.83
CA LYS A 201 -0.98 -20.31 22.10
C LYS A 201 -0.66 -19.11 23.00
N LYS A 202 -1.47 -18.06 22.98
CA LYS A 202 -1.36 -16.89 23.87
C LYS A 202 -1.99 -17.12 25.26
N GLY A 203 -2.48 -18.32 25.55
CA GLY A 203 -3.12 -18.63 26.81
C GLY A 203 -4.55 -18.09 26.92
N ILE A 204 -5.17 -17.74 25.80
CA ILE A 204 -6.55 -17.30 25.70
C ILE A 204 -7.39 -18.51 25.30
N ASP A 205 -8.16 -19.05 26.25
CA ASP A 205 -9.08 -20.15 26.01
C ASP A 205 -10.51 -19.60 25.94
N ILE A 206 -11.22 -19.90 24.83
CA ILE A 206 -12.58 -19.42 24.59
C ILE A 206 -13.52 -20.62 24.49
N ASP A 207 -14.49 -20.67 25.38
CA ASP A 207 -15.57 -21.63 25.31
C ASP A 207 -16.61 -21.23 24.26
N THR A 208 -16.46 -21.81 23.05
CA THR A 208 -17.33 -21.49 21.90
C THR A 208 -18.79 -21.91 22.14
N GLN A 209 -19.05 -22.97 22.89
CA GLN A 209 -20.41 -23.43 23.19
C GLN A 209 -21.12 -22.45 24.13
N LYS A 210 -20.42 -22.03 25.18
CA LYS A 210 -20.95 -21.06 26.15
C LYS A 210 -21.16 -19.69 25.47
N LEU A 211 -20.22 -19.28 24.62
CA LEU A 211 -20.36 -18.05 23.85
C LEU A 211 -21.56 -18.09 22.90
N ALA A 212 -21.79 -19.23 22.24
CA ALA A 212 -22.96 -19.44 21.38
C ALA A 212 -24.28 -19.38 22.17
N GLN A 213 -24.32 -19.95 23.37
CA GLN A 213 -25.50 -19.89 24.24
C GLN A 213 -25.82 -18.46 24.68
N ILE A 214 -24.80 -17.68 25.07
CA ILE A 214 -24.99 -16.30 25.52
C ILE A 214 -25.42 -15.38 24.37
N LEU A 215 -24.78 -15.51 23.20
CA LEU A 215 -25.06 -14.67 22.05
C LEU A 215 -26.30 -15.09 21.25
N GLY A 216 -26.81 -16.32 21.48
CA GLY A 216 -27.93 -16.87 20.69
C GLY A 216 -27.61 -17.13 19.22
N VAL A 217 -26.35 -17.18 18.85
CA VAL A 217 -25.88 -17.41 17.47
C VAL A 217 -24.83 -18.52 17.42
N PRO A 218 -24.71 -19.28 16.32
CA PRO A 218 -23.65 -20.26 16.15
C PRO A 218 -22.27 -19.63 16.23
N VAL A 219 -21.36 -20.24 17.00
CA VAL A 219 -19.96 -19.79 17.14
C VAL A 219 -19.03 -20.92 16.73
N ILE A 220 -18.13 -20.65 15.78
CA ILE A 220 -17.25 -21.65 15.19
C ILE A 220 -15.79 -21.20 15.34
N ALA A 221 -14.95 -22.06 15.91
CA ALA A 221 -13.51 -21.86 15.95
C ALA A 221 -12.89 -22.10 14.57
N CYS A 222 -12.05 -21.18 14.11
CA CYS A 222 -11.50 -21.22 12.76
C CYS A 222 -10.02 -20.82 12.72
N ASN A 223 -9.31 -21.37 11.73
CA ASN A 223 -8.06 -20.84 11.24
C ASN A 223 -8.16 -20.70 9.71
N GLY A 224 -8.33 -19.47 9.23
CA GLY A 224 -8.46 -19.17 7.79
C GLY A 224 -7.24 -19.55 6.96
N LEU A 225 -6.04 -19.63 7.56
CA LEU A 225 -4.82 -20.03 6.85
C LEU A 225 -4.77 -21.56 6.62
N THR A 226 -5.14 -22.36 7.60
CA THR A 226 -5.12 -23.82 7.51
C THR A 226 -6.41 -24.39 6.94
N GLY A 227 -7.53 -23.67 7.11
CA GLY A 227 -8.87 -24.11 6.71
C GLY A 227 -9.63 -24.84 7.81
N MET A 228 -9.07 -24.94 9.03
CA MET A 228 -9.76 -25.51 10.18
C MET A 228 -11.06 -24.75 10.45
N GLY A 229 -12.16 -25.47 10.72
CA GLY A 229 -13.48 -24.91 11.02
C GLY A 229 -14.31 -24.48 9.79
N LEU A 230 -13.73 -24.39 8.58
CA LEU A 230 -14.47 -23.94 7.39
C LEU A 230 -15.49 -24.97 6.90
N SER A 231 -15.27 -26.27 7.09
CA SER A 231 -16.24 -27.32 6.76
C SER A 231 -17.46 -27.26 7.70
N GLU A 232 -17.23 -26.97 8.97
CA GLU A 232 -18.29 -26.75 9.94
C GLU A 232 -19.09 -25.48 9.61
N LEU A 233 -18.41 -24.38 9.25
CA LEU A 233 -19.04 -23.15 8.77
C LEU A 233 -19.95 -23.42 7.57
N ALA A 234 -19.47 -24.18 6.58
CA ALA A 234 -20.26 -24.53 5.40
C ALA A 234 -21.54 -25.29 5.77
N THR A 235 -21.44 -26.22 6.71
CA THR A 235 -22.58 -27.00 7.22
C THR A 235 -23.60 -26.12 7.95
N VAL A 236 -23.12 -25.24 8.84
CA VAL A 236 -23.99 -24.34 9.61
C VAL A 236 -24.70 -23.34 8.69
N VAL A 237 -23.96 -22.74 7.74
CA VAL A 237 -24.52 -21.80 6.75
C VAL A 237 -25.59 -22.49 5.89
N ASP A 238 -25.35 -23.74 5.47
CA ASP A 238 -26.33 -24.51 4.66
C ASP A 238 -27.59 -24.85 5.49
N ASN A 239 -27.44 -25.23 6.76
CA ASN A 239 -28.57 -25.50 7.66
C ASN A 239 -29.43 -24.25 7.91
N ILE A 240 -28.82 -23.10 8.16
CA ILE A 240 -29.53 -21.81 8.28
C ILE A 240 -30.21 -21.47 6.95
N GLY A 241 -29.46 -21.56 5.86
CA GLY A 241 -29.98 -21.28 4.54
C GLY A 241 -31.15 -22.16 4.12
N THR A 242 -31.23 -23.39 4.59
CA THR A 242 -32.35 -24.31 4.31
C THR A 242 -33.49 -24.21 5.32
N GLY A 243 -33.39 -23.33 6.33
CA GLY A 243 -34.43 -23.14 7.35
C GLY A 243 -34.51 -24.26 8.40
N LYS A 244 -33.48 -25.11 8.47
CA LYS A 244 -33.41 -26.20 9.45
C LYS A 244 -33.04 -25.72 10.86
N GLN A 245 -32.48 -24.53 10.95
CA GLN A 245 -32.07 -23.92 12.22
C GLN A 245 -32.80 -22.59 12.41
N HIS A 246 -33.54 -22.44 13.51
CA HIS A 246 -34.21 -21.20 13.86
C HIS A 246 -33.21 -20.26 14.54
N TYR A 247 -33.18 -19.00 14.05
CA TYR A 247 -32.39 -17.92 14.62
C TYR A 247 -33.26 -17.16 15.64
N GLN A 248 -32.79 -17.09 16.90
CA GLN A 248 -33.42 -16.25 17.91
C GLN A 248 -32.65 -14.94 18.05
N LYS A 249 -33.36 -13.83 17.92
CA LYS A 249 -32.78 -12.50 18.07
C LYS A 249 -32.58 -12.22 19.58
N PRO A 250 -31.32 -12.09 20.09
CA PRO A 250 -31.08 -11.68 21.46
C PRO A 250 -31.41 -10.21 21.65
N GLU A 251 -31.78 -9.79 22.86
CA GLU A 251 -31.90 -8.40 23.24
C GLU A 251 -30.52 -7.78 23.39
N ILE A 252 -30.19 -6.82 22.54
CA ILE A 252 -28.91 -6.11 22.54
C ILE A 252 -29.17 -4.65 22.90
N PRO A 253 -28.44 -4.09 23.88
CA PRO A 253 -28.55 -2.69 24.25
C PRO A 253 -28.23 -1.74 23.08
N ALA A 254 -28.98 -0.65 22.98
CA ALA A 254 -28.74 0.38 21.97
C ALA A 254 -27.56 1.30 22.32
N SER A 255 -27.32 1.55 23.63
CA SER A 255 -26.24 2.41 24.08
C SER A 255 -24.87 1.75 23.95
N ALA A 256 -23.87 2.48 23.46
CA ALA A 256 -22.49 1.99 23.37
C ALA A 256 -21.92 1.60 24.75
N GLU A 257 -22.24 2.36 25.79
CA GLU A 257 -21.79 2.07 27.17
C GLU A 257 -22.35 0.75 27.70
N ASP A 258 -23.62 0.48 27.48
CA ASP A 258 -24.25 -0.75 27.92
C ASP A 258 -23.83 -1.96 27.08
N LYS A 259 -23.51 -1.75 25.78
CA LYS A 259 -22.87 -2.78 24.95
C LYS A 259 -21.52 -3.18 25.53
N TRP A 260 -20.67 -2.23 25.96
CA TRP A 260 -19.38 -2.54 26.58
C TRP A 260 -19.54 -3.27 27.92
N LYS A 261 -20.52 -2.88 28.73
CA LYS A 261 -20.86 -3.63 29.99
C LYS A 261 -21.28 -5.06 29.69
N LEU A 262 -22.09 -5.26 28.64
CA LEU A 262 -22.51 -6.60 28.20
C LEU A 262 -21.30 -7.41 27.69
N ILE A 263 -20.44 -6.82 26.87
CA ILE A 263 -19.23 -7.47 26.34
C ILE A 263 -18.32 -7.93 27.48
N GLY A 264 -18.10 -7.08 28.50
CA GLY A 264 -17.30 -7.44 29.67
C GLY A 264 -17.90 -8.67 30.43
N LYS A 265 -19.23 -8.76 30.56
CA LYS A 265 -19.90 -9.92 31.14
C LYS A 265 -19.74 -11.18 30.29
N ILE A 266 -19.88 -11.06 28.96
CA ILE A 266 -19.71 -12.17 28.00
C ILE A 266 -18.28 -12.69 28.06
N SER A 267 -17.29 -11.79 27.99
CA SER A 267 -15.88 -12.12 28.06
C SER A 267 -15.51 -12.82 29.35
N ALA A 268 -15.93 -12.28 30.50
CA ALA A 268 -15.67 -12.89 31.79
C ALA A 268 -16.28 -14.32 31.95
N GLN A 269 -17.34 -14.62 31.22
CA GLN A 269 -18.01 -15.92 31.27
C GLN A 269 -17.47 -16.92 30.25
N ALA A 270 -17.14 -16.47 29.05
CA ALA A 270 -16.79 -17.34 27.92
C ALA A 270 -15.28 -17.39 27.62
N GLN A 271 -14.47 -16.49 28.23
CA GLN A 271 -13.04 -16.43 28.00
C GLN A 271 -12.27 -16.65 29.29
N LYS A 272 -11.27 -17.52 29.26
CA LYS A 272 -10.33 -17.73 30.35
C LYS A 272 -8.93 -17.38 29.90
N ILE A 273 -8.33 -16.40 30.58
CA ILE A 273 -6.95 -15.98 30.30
C ILE A 273 -6.04 -16.62 31.34
N THR A 274 -5.17 -17.52 30.92
CA THR A 274 -4.14 -18.10 31.77
C THR A 274 -2.90 -17.22 31.73
N HIS A 275 -2.46 -16.76 32.92
CA HIS A 275 -1.22 -16.00 33.04
C HIS A 275 -0.06 -16.89 32.58
N ARG A 276 0.62 -16.45 31.51
CA ARG A 276 1.90 -17.01 31.08
C ARG A 276 2.97 -15.92 31.11
N HIS A 277 4.21 -16.32 31.32
CA HIS A 277 5.32 -15.38 31.17
C HIS A 277 5.42 -14.95 29.71
N PRO A 278 5.53 -13.63 29.44
CA PRO A 278 5.69 -13.13 28.07
C PRO A 278 6.95 -13.73 27.45
N SER A 279 6.82 -14.19 26.21
CA SER A 279 7.94 -14.71 25.42
C SER A 279 8.99 -13.61 25.17
N LEU A 280 10.22 -13.99 24.82
CA LEU A 280 11.25 -13.01 24.47
C LEU A 280 10.81 -12.10 23.32
N LEU A 281 10.02 -12.63 22.39
CA LEU A 281 9.46 -11.89 21.26
C LEU A 281 8.47 -10.81 21.76
N GLU A 282 7.56 -11.16 22.68
CA GLU A 282 6.59 -10.22 23.26
C GLU A 282 7.27 -9.11 24.07
N LYS A 283 8.33 -9.46 24.82
CA LYS A 283 9.16 -8.45 25.52
C LYS A 283 9.85 -7.50 24.54
N ALA A 284 10.33 -8.01 23.39
CA ALA A 284 10.92 -7.19 22.36
C ALA A 284 9.88 -6.30 21.64
N GLU A 285 8.64 -6.81 21.46
CA GLU A 285 7.51 -6.02 20.95
C GLU A 285 7.16 -4.85 21.86
N GLU A 286 7.09 -5.09 23.16
CA GLU A 286 6.82 -4.09 24.19
C GLU A 286 7.95 -3.07 24.27
N ALA A 287 9.21 -3.53 24.25
CA ALA A 287 10.38 -2.67 24.23
C ALA A 287 10.41 -1.76 22.97
N ALA A 288 9.93 -2.25 21.82
CA ALA A 288 9.87 -1.49 20.57
C ALA A 288 8.79 -0.39 20.57
N THR A 289 7.82 -0.43 21.47
CA THR A 289 6.76 0.58 21.59
C THR A 289 6.97 1.54 22.78
N SER A 290 7.89 1.23 23.68
CA SER A 290 8.17 2.09 24.84
C SER A 290 8.95 3.35 24.42
N SER A 291 8.75 4.47 25.13
CA SER A 291 9.28 5.76 24.72
C SER A 291 10.82 5.80 24.68
N PHE A 292 11.52 5.16 25.60
CA PHE A 292 12.99 5.21 25.67
C PHE A 292 13.63 4.09 24.84
N SER A 293 13.34 2.83 25.14
CA SER A 293 13.92 1.69 24.41
C SER A 293 13.47 1.65 22.94
N GLY A 294 12.24 2.07 22.65
CA GLY A 294 11.72 2.16 21.29
C GLY A 294 12.50 3.13 20.42
N ILE A 295 12.92 4.29 20.94
CA ILE A 295 13.76 5.25 20.19
C ILE A 295 15.13 4.63 19.87
N ILE A 296 15.76 3.95 20.82
CA ILE A 296 17.05 3.28 20.60
C ILE A 296 16.92 2.19 19.54
N ILE A 297 15.87 1.37 19.63
CA ILE A 297 15.58 0.32 18.64
C ILE A 297 15.29 0.95 17.27
N ALA A 298 14.52 2.04 17.22
CA ALA A 298 14.22 2.73 15.98
C ALA A 298 15.48 3.28 15.30
N LEU A 299 16.39 3.87 16.07
CA LEU A 299 17.67 4.35 15.56
C LEU A 299 18.52 3.19 15.04
N ALA A 300 18.60 2.09 15.78
CA ALA A 300 19.34 0.90 15.36
C ALA A 300 18.78 0.30 14.07
N VAL A 301 17.45 0.12 13.98
CA VAL A 301 16.79 -0.38 12.78
C VAL A 301 17.01 0.55 11.59
N LEU A 302 16.95 1.87 11.79
CA LEU A 302 17.21 2.85 10.74
C LEU A 302 18.66 2.74 10.24
N VAL A 303 19.65 2.69 11.12
CA VAL A 303 21.07 2.56 10.75
C VAL A 303 21.33 1.25 10.03
N ILE A 304 20.80 0.13 10.53
CA ILE A 304 20.98 -1.18 9.89
C ILE A 304 20.33 -1.19 8.50
N SER A 305 19.09 -0.70 8.39
CA SER A 305 18.38 -0.60 7.10
C SER A 305 19.15 0.25 6.11
N PHE A 306 19.67 1.39 6.55
CA PHE A 306 20.48 2.29 5.73
C PHE A 306 21.76 1.59 5.23
N MET A 307 22.49 0.90 6.11
CA MET A 307 23.70 0.14 5.74
C MET A 307 23.39 -0.98 4.74
N VAL A 308 22.29 -1.71 4.94
CA VAL A 308 21.85 -2.78 4.01
C VAL A 308 21.54 -2.18 2.64
N ILE A 309 20.80 -1.07 2.58
CA ILE A 309 20.43 -0.43 1.31
C ILE A 309 21.67 0.10 0.59
N LEU A 310 22.58 0.78 1.30
CA LEU A 310 23.82 1.27 0.72
C LEU A 310 24.67 0.15 0.14
N LYS A 311 25.06 -0.81 0.99
CA LYS A 311 25.99 -1.87 0.57
C LYS A 311 25.44 -2.75 -0.54
N THR A 312 24.14 -3.10 -0.46
CA THR A 312 23.51 -3.93 -1.49
C THR A 312 23.26 -3.13 -2.76
N GLY A 313 22.89 -1.86 -2.65
CA GLY A 313 22.72 -0.96 -3.79
C GLY A 313 24.02 -0.73 -4.55
N GLU A 314 25.11 -0.36 -3.84
CA GLU A 314 26.45 -0.21 -4.41
C GLU A 314 26.89 -1.50 -5.12
N PHE A 315 26.75 -2.65 -4.47
CA PHE A 315 27.10 -3.95 -5.06
C PHE A 315 26.35 -4.23 -6.37
N LEU A 316 25.04 -3.91 -6.42
CA LEU A 316 24.25 -4.08 -7.64
C LEU A 316 24.65 -3.10 -8.74
N ILE A 317 24.98 -1.84 -8.39
CA ILE A 317 25.47 -0.85 -9.35
C ILE A 317 26.81 -1.29 -9.94
N ASP A 318 27.76 -1.69 -9.09
CA ASP A 318 29.08 -2.16 -9.52
C ASP A 318 28.97 -3.40 -10.43
N PHE A 319 27.97 -4.25 -10.17
CA PHE A 319 27.69 -5.41 -11.00
C PHE A 319 27.06 -5.05 -12.37
N LEU A 320 26.13 -4.07 -12.38
CA LEU A 320 25.38 -3.70 -13.58
C LEU A 320 26.12 -2.70 -14.47
N SER A 321 26.94 -1.78 -13.90
CA SER A 321 27.63 -0.74 -14.64
C SER A 321 28.53 -1.27 -15.76
N PRO A 322 29.37 -2.32 -15.55
CA PRO A 322 30.20 -2.85 -16.62
C PRO A 322 29.38 -3.42 -17.80
N PHE A 323 28.22 -4.01 -17.49
CA PHE A 323 27.31 -4.51 -18.53
C PHE A 323 26.72 -3.36 -19.35
N TYR A 324 26.34 -2.27 -18.69
CA TYR A 324 25.83 -1.08 -19.34
C TYR A 324 26.90 -0.42 -20.22
N ASP A 325 28.09 -0.15 -19.67
CA ASP A 325 29.16 0.60 -20.33
C ASP A 325 29.80 -0.19 -21.49
N ASN A 326 29.95 -1.53 -21.36
CA ASN A 326 30.64 -2.35 -22.35
C ASN A 326 29.73 -2.95 -23.44
N TYR A 327 28.43 -3.16 -23.13
CA TYR A 327 27.51 -3.82 -24.07
C TYR A 327 26.38 -2.91 -24.53
N TYR A 328 25.62 -2.33 -23.59
CA TYR A 328 24.44 -1.53 -23.95
C TYR A 328 24.80 -0.25 -24.66
N LEU A 329 25.65 0.58 -24.09
CA LEU A 329 25.99 1.90 -24.62
C LEU A 329 26.63 1.81 -26.02
N PRO A 330 27.66 0.96 -26.26
CA PRO A 330 28.23 0.82 -27.60
C PRO A 330 27.22 0.25 -28.62
N PHE A 331 26.37 -0.70 -28.21
CA PHE A 331 25.34 -1.26 -29.09
C PHE A 331 24.37 -0.20 -29.58
N ILE A 332 23.83 0.61 -28.67
CA ILE A 332 22.87 1.70 -29.03
C ILE A 332 23.55 2.80 -29.82
N GLN A 333 24.78 3.20 -29.46
CA GLN A 333 25.55 4.20 -30.24
C GLN A 333 25.79 3.73 -31.67
N ASN A 334 26.14 2.47 -31.89
CA ASN A 334 26.31 1.90 -33.22
C ASN A 334 24.99 1.85 -33.99
N MET A 335 23.89 1.52 -33.35
CA MET A 335 22.56 1.49 -33.97
C MET A 335 22.14 2.87 -34.49
N PHE A 336 22.49 3.93 -33.78
CA PHE A 336 22.18 5.33 -34.15
C PHE A 336 23.37 6.08 -34.80
N ALA A 337 24.43 5.39 -35.23
CA ALA A 337 25.64 6.00 -35.80
C ALA A 337 25.35 6.92 -37.01
N PHE A 338 24.26 6.65 -37.72
CA PHE A 338 23.81 7.49 -38.85
C PHE A 338 23.34 8.90 -38.44
N THR A 339 23.08 9.14 -37.17
CA THR A 339 22.69 10.46 -36.63
C THR A 339 23.87 11.22 -36.04
N LYS A 340 25.10 10.70 -36.17
CA LYS A 340 26.31 11.30 -35.62
C LYS A 340 26.48 12.73 -36.21
N ASP A 341 26.85 13.69 -35.36
CA ASP A 341 26.98 15.11 -35.70
C ASP A 341 25.66 15.84 -36.02
N THR A 342 24.51 15.23 -35.72
CA THR A 342 23.20 15.90 -35.84
C THR A 342 22.66 16.33 -34.50
N PHE A 343 21.68 17.26 -34.50
CA PHE A 343 20.91 17.64 -33.34
C PHE A 343 20.28 16.42 -32.59
N VAL A 344 19.87 15.42 -33.37
CA VAL A 344 19.29 14.18 -32.84
C VAL A 344 20.32 13.40 -32.02
N TRP A 345 21.56 13.32 -32.46
CA TRP A 345 22.64 12.68 -31.71
C TRP A 345 22.86 13.36 -30.36
N THR A 346 22.90 14.68 -30.33
CA THR A 346 23.06 15.46 -29.09
C THR A 346 21.93 15.20 -28.08
N ILE A 347 20.68 15.08 -28.54
CA ILE A 347 19.55 14.75 -27.68
C ILE A 347 19.65 13.31 -27.15
N LEU A 348 20.04 12.37 -28.01
CA LEU A 348 20.05 10.94 -27.62
C LEU A 348 21.26 10.58 -26.77
N PHE A 349 22.44 11.12 -27.05
CA PHE A 349 23.70 10.72 -26.43
C PHE A 349 24.44 11.85 -25.69
N GLY A 350 24.00 13.09 -25.85
CA GLY A 350 24.65 14.28 -25.27
C GLY A 350 25.69 14.91 -26.18
N GLY A 351 26.04 16.17 -25.93
CA GLY A 351 27.07 16.94 -26.67
C GLY A 351 28.50 16.55 -26.27
N SER A 352 29.46 16.91 -27.10
CA SER A 352 30.90 16.62 -26.95
C SER A 352 31.64 17.52 -25.93
N SER A 353 30.97 18.27 -25.06
CA SER A 353 31.63 19.13 -24.09
C SER A 353 32.20 18.28 -22.95
N GLU A 354 33.54 18.16 -22.90
CA GLU A 354 34.31 17.40 -21.91
C GLU A 354 34.07 17.86 -20.44
N ALA A 355 33.46 19.02 -20.21
CA ALA A 355 33.22 19.57 -18.87
C ALA A 355 31.92 19.11 -18.20
N ALA A 356 30.98 18.52 -18.94
CA ALA A 356 29.69 18.12 -18.40
C ALA A 356 29.19 16.81 -19.03
N GLY A 357 29.94 15.73 -19.01
CA GLY A 357 29.62 14.44 -19.64
C GLY A 357 28.20 14.40 -20.22
N GLY A 358 28.09 14.46 -21.58
CA GLY A 358 26.86 14.83 -22.28
C GLY A 358 25.60 14.13 -21.82
N PHE A 359 24.61 14.91 -21.43
CA PHE A 359 23.32 14.42 -20.93
C PHE A 359 22.43 13.98 -22.10
N GLY A 360 22.53 12.73 -22.51
CA GLY A 360 21.64 12.16 -23.53
C GLY A 360 20.54 11.29 -22.91
N ILE A 361 19.42 11.19 -23.58
CA ILE A 361 18.27 10.38 -23.12
C ILE A 361 18.65 8.90 -23.05
N LEU A 362 19.28 8.36 -24.13
CA LEU A 362 19.63 6.94 -24.25
C LEU A 362 20.97 6.61 -23.58
N SER A 363 21.82 7.61 -23.30
CA SER A 363 23.03 7.46 -22.51
C SER A 363 22.73 7.71 -21.02
N GLU A 364 22.94 8.90 -20.52
CA GLU A 364 22.79 9.23 -19.11
C GLU A 364 21.37 8.99 -18.56
N GLY A 365 20.33 9.26 -19.34
CA GLY A 365 18.94 9.02 -18.92
C GLY A 365 18.67 7.57 -18.57
N MET A 366 19.10 6.63 -19.43
CA MET A 366 18.97 5.19 -19.18
C MET A 366 19.87 4.73 -18.05
N LYS A 367 21.11 5.24 -17.97
CA LYS A 367 22.04 4.94 -16.89
C LYS A 367 21.48 5.34 -15.53
N ILE A 368 21.03 6.58 -15.42
CA ILE A 368 20.40 7.10 -14.20
C ILE A 368 19.20 6.23 -13.79
N ALA A 369 18.29 5.94 -14.74
CA ALA A 369 17.06 5.25 -14.44
C ALA A 369 17.27 3.79 -14.03
N PHE A 370 18.09 3.03 -14.75
CA PHE A 370 18.21 1.57 -14.56
C PHE A 370 19.46 1.12 -13.81
N ILE A 371 20.56 1.88 -13.89
CA ILE A 371 21.82 1.48 -13.24
C ILE A 371 21.98 2.19 -11.89
N ASP A 372 21.78 3.52 -11.84
CA ASP A 372 22.06 4.27 -10.61
C ASP A 372 20.89 4.28 -9.61
N VAL A 373 19.63 4.36 -10.09
CA VAL A 373 18.46 4.55 -9.20
C VAL A 373 17.70 3.25 -8.95
N MET A 374 17.44 2.42 -9.98
CA MET A 374 16.62 1.22 -9.85
C MET A 374 17.15 0.23 -8.79
N PRO A 375 18.46 -0.07 -8.67
CA PRO A 375 18.98 -0.96 -7.64
C PRO A 375 18.64 -0.48 -6.23
N TYR A 376 18.87 0.80 -5.95
CA TYR A 376 18.50 1.37 -4.64
C TYR A 376 17.01 1.30 -4.37
N VAL A 377 16.16 1.58 -5.38
CA VAL A 377 14.71 1.51 -5.26
C VAL A 377 14.24 0.09 -4.94
N VAL A 378 14.78 -0.92 -5.62
CA VAL A 378 14.41 -2.33 -5.39
C VAL A 378 14.83 -2.80 -4.01
N VAL A 379 16.08 -2.54 -3.60
CA VAL A 379 16.58 -2.92 -2.28
C VAL A 379 15.83 -2.19 -1.17
N PHE A 380 15.57 -0.91 -1.38
CA PHE A 380 14.82 -0.09 -0.45
C PHE A 380 13.39 -0.63 -0.23
N TYR A 381 12.66 -0.95 -1.32
CA TYR A 381 11.35 -1.57 -1.19
C TYR A 381 11.42 -2.96 -0.54
N ALA A 382 12.48 -3.72 -0.79
CA ALA A 382 12.68 -5.00 -0.11
C ALA A 382 12.79 -4.85 1.40
N VAL A 383 13.59 -3.88 1.86
CA VAL A 383 13.74 -3.56 3.30
C VAL A 383 12.42 -3.03 3.87
N LEU A 384 11.73 -2.14 3.15
CA LEU A 384 10.48 -1.56 3.60
C LEU A 384 9.37 -2.62 3.77
N GLU A 385 9.18 -3.48 2.75
CA GLU A 385 8.17 -4.55 2.79
C GLU A 385 8.52 -5.57 3.88
N PHE A 386 9.81 -5.84 4.10
CA PHE A 386 10.27 -6.67 5.21
C PHE A 386 9.87 -6.08 6.56
N LEU A 387 10.15 -4.80 6.81
CA LEU A 387 9.78 -4.10 8.05
C LEU A 387 8.27 -3.96 8.21
N GLY A 388 7.55 -3.77 7.10
CA GLY A 388 6.09 -3.70 7.07
C GLY A 388 5.44 -5.03 7.43
N ASP A 389 5.85 -6.11 6.77
CA ASP A 389 5.33 -7.46 7.01
C ASP A 389 5.73 -7.99 8.40
N LEU A 390 6.91 -7.58 8.91
CA LEU A 390 7.33 -7.86 10.28
C LEU A 390 6.41 -7.18 11.31
N GLY A 391 5.70 -6.10 10.93
CA GLY A 391 4.84 -5.31 11.84
C GLY A 391 5.62 -4.21 12.59
N TYR A 392 6.82 -3.83 12.12
CA TYR A 392 7.64 -2.80 12.77
C TYR A 392 7.18 -1.38 12.42
N LEU A 393 6.76 -1.12 11.17
CA LEU A 393 6.35 0.22 10.72
C LEU A 393 5.20 0.83 11.54
N PRO A 394 4.14 0.09 11.93
CA PRO A 394 3.11 0.61 12.82
C PRO A 394 3.65 1.06 14.18
N ARG A 395 4.60 0.33 14.76
CA ARG A 395 5.22 0.70 16.05
C ARG A 395 6.03 1.97 15.94
N LEU A 396 6.78 2.12 14.86
CA LEU A 396 7.53 3.34 14.56
C LEU A 396 6.59 4.55 14.37
N ALA A 397 5.45 4.35 13.70
CA ALA A 397 4.43 5.38 13.55
C ALA A 397 3.91 5.87 14.91
N ILE A 398 3.65 4.96 15.86
CA ILE A 398 3.22 5.32 17.21
C ILE A 398 4.30 6.08 17.98
N LEU A 399 5.57 5.64 17.89
CA LEU A 399 6.69 6.34 18.56
C LEU A 399 6.87 7.77 18.08
N LEU A 400 6.69 8.01 16.79
CA LEU A 400 6.90 9.32 16.18
C LEU A 400 5.65 10.20 16.20
N ASP A 401 4.48 9.65 16.56
CA ASP A 401 3.20 10.36 16.50
C ASP A 401 3.19 11.66 17.29
N SER A 402 3.64 11.63 18.54
CA SER A 402 3.70 12.83 19.41
C SER A 402 4.59 13.94 18.84
N THR A 403 5.65 13.57 18.12
CA THR A 403 6.56 14.53 17.48
C THR A 403 5.97 15.07 16.19
N LEU A 404 5.36 14.21 15.39
CA LEU A 404 4.71 14.58 14.12
C LEU A 404 3.44 15.42 14.32
N HIS A 405 2.72 15.21 15.41
CA HIS A 405 1.56 16.06 15.79
C HIS A 405 1.94 17.52 15.95
N LYS A 406 3.13 17.84 16.48
CA LYS A 406 3.63 19.21 16.61
C LYS A 406 3.79 19.93 15.27
N VAL A 407 4.07 19.19 14.20
CA VAL A 407 4.20 19.72 12.83
C VAL A 407 2.92 19.57 12.01
N GLY A 408 1.82 19.13 12.62
CA GLY A 408 0.51 18.99 11.94
C GLY A 408 0.36 17.74 11.12
N LEU A 409 1.13 16.70 11.44
CA LEU A 409 1.05 15.37 10.85
C LEU A 409 0.71 14.35 11.93
N HIS A 410 0.17 13.20 11.55
CA HIS A 410 0.03 12.05 12.43
C HIS A 410 1.11 10.99 12.14
N GLY A 411 1.29 10.03 13.03
CA GLY A 411 2.37 9.03 12.96
C GLY A 411 2.43 8.23 11.66
N TYR A 412 1.30 8.05 10.96
CA TYR A 412 1.29 7.39 9.65
C TYR A 412 2.15 8.12 8.60
N SER A 413 2.29 9.44 8.76
CA SER A 413 3.17 10.27 7.93
C SER A 413 4.65 9.98 8.15
N ALA A 414 5.00 9.27 9.22
CA ALA A 414 6.36 8.77 9.43
C ALA A 414 6.82 7.89 8.27
N ILE A 415 5.92 7.09 7.70
CA ILE A 415 6.26 6.16 6.60
C ILE A 415 6.77 6.92 5.37
N PRO A 416 6.04 7.88 4.76
CA PRO A 416 6.56 8.70 3.66
C PRO A 416 7.85 9.45 4.01
N ILE A 417 7.97 9.99 5.22
CA ILE A 417 9.17 10.73 5.65
C ILE A 417 10.39 9.79 5.72
N MET A 418 10.21 8.61 6.31
CA MET A 418 11.28 7.59 6.39
C MET A 418 11.71 7.10 5.02
N LEU A 419 10.75 6.93 4.09
CA LEU A 419 11.02 6.61 2.69
C LEU A 419 11.97 7.64 2.05
N GLY A 420 11.87 8.90 2.44
CA GLY A 420 12.72 9.99 1.96
C GLY A 420 14.21 9.82 2.24
N PHE A 421 14.60 9.14 3.32
CA PHE A 421 16.00 8.81 3.60
C PHE A 421 16.60 7.85 2.55
N GLY A 422 15.79 7.01 1.93
CA GLY A 422 16.21 6.21 0.78
C GLY A 422 16.19 7.02 -0.50
N CYS A 423 14.99 7.33 -0.98
CA CYS A 423 14.79 8.12 -2.20
C CYS A 423 13.54 8.99 -2.08
N LYS A 424 13.65 10.26 -2.48
CA LYS A 424 12.52 11.21 -2.44
C LYS A 424 11.39 10.84 -3.42
N VAL A 425 11.66 10.13 -4.50
CA VAL A 425 10.65 9.70 -5.48
C VAL A 425 9.58 8.80 -4.84
N PRO A 426 9.91 7.63 -4.28
CA PRO A 426 8.92 6.79 -3.60
C PRO A 426 8.32 7.46 -2.36
N ALA A 427 9.07 8.33 -1.68
CA ALA A 427 8.56 9.09 -0.56
C ALA A 427 7.39 10.00 -0.96
N ILE A 428 7.56 10.76 -2.05
CA ILE A 428 6.53 11.65 -2.60
C ILE A 428 5.32 10.84 -3.08
N MET A 429 5.54 9.71 -3.74
CA MET A 429 4.44 8.81 -4.16
C MET A 429 3.66 8.27 -2.95
N ALA A 430 4.34 7.94 -1.85
CA ALA A 430 3.69 7.45 -0.64
C ALA A 430 2.83 8.51 0.06
N VAL A 431 3.10 9.80 -0.14
CA VAL A 431 2.27 10.91 0.41
C VAL A 431 0.83 10.87 -0.10
N ARG A 432 0.56 10.26 -1.25
CA ARG A 432 -0.82 10.07 -1.74
C ARG A 432 -1.72 9.32 -0.76
N SER A 433 -1.15 8.47 0.12
CA SER A 433 -1.89 7.74 1.15
C SER A 433 -2.39 8.62 2.30
N LEU A 434 -1.91 9.85 2.43
CA LEU A 434 -2.38 10.80 3.43
C LEU A 434 -3.75 11.36 3.03
N GLU A 435 -4.63 11.53 4.00
CA GLU A 435 -6.05 11.85 3.76
C GLU A 435 -6.27 13.30 3.33
N THR A 436 -5.61 14.25 4.02
CA THR A 436 -5.88 15.67 3.82
C THR A 436 -4.83 16.36 2.96
N ARG A 437 -5.27 17.35 2.15
CA ARG A 437 -4.35 18.18 1.35
C ARG A 437 -3.31 18.90 2.22
N ARG A 438 -3.70 19.35 3.42
CA ARG A 438 -2.82 19.98 4.40
C ARG A 438 -1.67 19.06 4.77
N GLN A 439 -1.96 17.82 5.17
CA GLN A 439 -0.95 16.82 5.51
C GLN A 439 -0.02 16.53 4.33
N LYS A 440 -0.55 16.45 3.11
CA LYS A 440 0.26 16.24 1.90
C LYS A 440 1.26 17.37 1.68
N ILE A 441 0.84 18.62 1.79
CA ILE A 441 1.73 19.79 1.61
C ILE A 441 2.84 19.80 2.67
N ILE A 442 2.51 19.57 3.94
CA ILE A 442 3.48 19.52 5.04
C ILE A 442 4.46 18.37 4.82
N ALA A 443 3.96 17.17 4.49
CA ALA A 443 4.79 16.00 4.23
C ALA A 443 5.76 16.21 3.05
N PHE A 444 5.30 16.80 1.95
CA PHE A 444 6.15 17.16 0.80
C PHE A 444 7.25 18.13 1.22
N ALA A 445 6.90 19.19 1.97
CA ALA A 445 7.90 20.16 2.46
C ALA A 445 8.95 19.48 3.35
N LEU A 446 8.54 18.65 4.30
CA LEU A 446 9.46 17.95 5.21
C LEU A 446 10.36 16.95 4.44
N ILE A 447 9.82 16.16 3.50
CA ILE A 447 10.60 15.23 2.69
C ILE A 447 11.67 15.97 1.87
N LEU A 448 11.33 17.14 1.33
CA LEU A 448 12.28 17.90 0.51
C LEU A 448 13.36 18.58 1.32
N MET A 449 13.03 19.09 2.53
CA MET A 449 13.91 19.96 3.31
C MET A 449 14.66 19.22 4.43
N MET A 450 13.98 18.31 5.14
CA MET A 450 14.54 17.68 6.33
C MET A 450 15.35 16.42 6.00
N VAL A 451 15.00 15.72 4.91
CA VAL A 451 15.49 14.38 4.63
C VAL A 451 16.39 14.36 3.40
N PRO A 452 17.72 14.22 3.54
CA PRO A 452 18.60 13.97 2.39
C PRO A 452 18.39 12.53 1.91
N CYS A 453 18.44 12.32 0.59
CA CYS A 453 18.37 10.97 0.03
C CYS A 453 19.68 10.20 0.25
N ILE A 454 19.67 8.90 0.01
CA ILE A 454 20.80 8.01 0.32
C ILE A 454 22.08 8.43 -0.41
N SER A 455 22.01 8.75 -1.71
CA SER A 455 23.16 9.19 -2.50
C SER A 455 23.71 10.54 -2.00
N GLN A 456 22.84 11.50 -1.66
CA GLN A 456 23.27 12.76 -1.03
C GLN A 456 23.99 12.50 0.30
N THR A 457 23.43 11.63 1.15
CA THR A 457 24.02 11.28 2.43
C THR A 457 25.39 10.66 2.26
N ALA A 458 25.55 9.70 1.33
CA ALA A 458 26.84 9.08 1.04
C ALA A 458 27.90 10.11 0.60
N MET A 459 27.54 11.04 -0.30
CA MET A 459 28.46 12.09 -0.76
C MET A 459 28.80 13.10 0.34
N MET A 460 27.82 13.48 1.18
CA MET A 460 28.09 14.33 2.36
C MET A 460 29.06 13.66 3.33
N PHE A 461 28.91 12.34 3.56
CA PHE A 461 29.87 11.58 4.35
C PHE A 461 31.27 11.63 3.74
N SER A 462 31.39 11.36 2.44
CA SER A 462 32.67 11.36 1.73
C SER A 462 33.40 12.69 1.83
N ILE A 463 32.70 13.83 1.66
CA ILE A 463 33.28 15.15 1.62
C ILE A 463 33.56 15.71 3.03
N LEU A 464 32.69 15.47 4.00
CA LEU A 464 32.81 16.03 5.35
C LEU A 464 33.60 15.13 6.32
N ALA A 465 33.74 13.81 6.02
CA ALA A 465 34.48 12.89 6.87
C ALA A 465 35.95 13.35 7.17
N PRO A 466 36.71 13.85 6.19
CA PRO A 466 38.08 14.35 6.46
C PRO A 466 38.14 15.49 7.49
N PHE A 467 37.08 16.29 7.62
CA PHE A 467 36.99 17.40 8.58
C PHE A 467 36.47 16.97 9.96
N GLY A 468 35.93 15.75 10.06
CA GLY A 468 35.46 15.15 11.31
C GLY A 468 33.94 15.02 11.39
N ILE A 469 33.48 13.99 12.10
CA ILE A 469 32.07 13.61 12.25
C ILE A 469 31.17 14.73 12.81
N LYS A 470 31.74 15.67 13.56
CA LYS A 470 31.04 16.83 14.14
C LYS A 470 30.33 17.68 13.07
N TYR A 471 30.96 17.88 11.90
CA TYR A 471 30.37 18.66 10.82
C TYR A 471 29.22 17.94 10.14
N LEU A 472 29.29 16.62 10.05
CA LEU A 472 28.20 15.80 9.55
C LEU A 472 26.98 15.85 10.48
N LEU A 473 27.20 15.67 11.79
CA LEU A 473 26.15 15.80 12.80
C LEU A 473 25.55 17.22 12.81
N LEU A 474 26.36 18.24 12.55
CA LEU A 474 25.90 19.62 12.43
C LEU A 474 24.94 19.78 11.23
N VAL A 475 25.28 19.22 10.05
CA VAL A 475 24.43 19.26 8.84
C VAL A 475 23.08 18.61 9.12
N PHE A 476 23.05 17.39 9.63
CA PHE A 476 21.80 16.68 9.92
C PHE A 476 21.00 17.37 11.04
N GLY A 477 21.68 17.88 12.07
CA GLY A 477 21.03 18.61 13.16
C GLY A 477 20.33 19.88 12.67
N ILE A 478 21.02 20.68 11.85
CA ILE A 478 20.46 21.91 11.27
C ILE A 478 19.29 21.59 10.35
N MET A 479 19.43 20.61 9.47
CA MET A 479 18.33 20.18 8.58
C MET A 479 17.11 19.72 9.39
N GLY A 480 17.32 18.96 10.47
CA GLY A 480 16.25 18.52 11.35
C GLY A 480 15.53 19.69 12.03
N VAL A 481 16.29 20.65 12.59
CA VAL A 481 15.72 21.84 13.24
C VAL A 481 14.92 22.70 12.25
N ILE A 482 15.46 22.94 11.05
CA ILE A 482 14.77 23.75 10.03
C ILE A 482 13.53 23.03 9.51
N GLY A 483 13.61 21.71 9.28
CA GLY A 483 12.46 20.93 8.88
C GLY A 483 11.33 21.01 9.92
N MET A 484 11.65 20.80 11.20
CA MET A 484 10.69 20.94 12.31
C MET A 484 10.11 22.34 12.40
N ALA A 485 10.94 23.38 12.31
CA ALA A 485 10.48 24.77 12.35
C ALA A 485 9.54 25.09 11.17
N THR A 486 9.89 24.65 9.97
CA THR A 486 9.05 24.83 8.77
C THR A 486 7.74 24.06 8.89
N GLY A 487 7.78 22.82 9.39
CA GLY A 487 6.58 22.03 9.64
C GLY A 487 5.65 22.70 10.64
N MET A 488 6.18 23.20 11.76
CA MET A 488 5.39 23.96 12.75
C MET A 488 4.82 25.27 12.18
N ALA A 489 5.57 25.97 11.33
CA ALA A 489 5.09 27.18 10.67
C ALA A 489 3.94 26.85 9.69
N LEU A 490 4.11 25.83 8.86
CA LEU A 490 3.06 25.37 7.94
C LEU A 490 1.81 24.88 8.68
N ASN A 491 2.00 24.20 9.83
CA ASN A 491 0.90 23.76 10.69
C ASN A 491 0.03 24.93 11.17
N LYS A 492 0.63 26.08 11.46
CA LYS A 492 -0.11 27.30 11.89
C LYS A 492 -0.75 28.05 10.72
N ILE A 493 -0.13 27.99 9.53
CA ILE A 493 -0.58 28.78 8.37
C ILE A 493 -1.68 28.05 7.59
N LEU A 494 -1.59 26.72 7.48
CA LEU A 494 -2.53 25.93 6.69
C LEU A 494 -3.78 25.59 7.52
N PRO A 495 -5.00 25.89 7.03
CA PRO A 495 -6.24 25.59 7.73
C PRO A 495 -6.53 24.07 7.76
N GLY A 496 -7.18 23.61 8.81
CA GLY A 496 -7.65 22.23 9.01
C GLY A 496 -7.04 21.60 10.27
N ASP A 497 -7.69 20.54 10.77
CA ASP A 497 -7.27 19.81 11.96
C ASP A 497 -6.47 18.56 11.59
N THR A 498 -5.68 18.08 12.52
CA THR A 498 -5.01 16.77 12.45
C THR A 498 -5.91 15.75 13.11
N ASN A 499 -6.31 14.71 12.38
CA ASN A 499 -7.06 13.60 12.94
C ASN A 499 -6.14 12.76 13.84
N ASP A 500 -6.70 12.22 14.92
CA ASP A 500 -6.00 11.27 15.77
C ASP A 500 -5.78 9.94 15.04
N ILE A 501 -4.70 9.24 15.39
CA ILE A 501 -4.42 7.92 14.82
C ILE A 501 -5.25 6.86 15.52
N PHE A 502 -6.00 6.10 14.73
CA PHE A 502 -6.57 4.84 15.13
C PHE A 502 -5.94 3.71 14.32
N MET A 503 -4.92 3.05 14.89
CA MET A 503 -4.19 2.00 14.18
C MET A 503 -4.01 0.76 15.05
N GLU A 504 -4.29 -0.40 14.46
CA GLU A 504 -3.94 -1.68 15.08
C GLU A 504 -2.44 -1.95 14.97
N VAL A 505 -1.82 -2.33 16.07
CA VAL A 505 -0.43 -2.77 16.10
C VAL A 505 -0.41 -4.29 15.93
N PRO A 506 -0.05 -4.81 14.75
CA PRO A 506 0.03 -6.25 14.55
C PRO A 506 1.17 -6.85 15.36
N SER A 507 1.01 -8.08 15.84
CA SER A 507 2.12 -8.84 16.42
C SER A 507 3.19 -9.13 15.37
N TRP A 508 4.46 -9.24 15.78
CA TRP A 508 5.55 -9.54 14.87
C TRP A 508 5.35 -10.89 14.18
N GLN A 509 5.50 -10.87 12.86
CA GLN A 509 5.35 -12.06 12.01
C GLN A 509 6.49 -12.11 11.00
N LEU A 510 7.05 -13.30 10.80
CA LEU A 510 8.07 -13.45 9.75
C LEU A 510 7.44 -13.29 8.37
N PRO A 511 8.01 -12.45 7.51
CA PRO A 511 7.52 -12.23 6.15
C PRO A 511 7.51 -13.53 5.34
N LYS A 512 6.50 -13.73 4.51
CA LYS A 512 6.44 -14.86 3.58
C LYS A 512 7.20 -14.50 2.30
N PRO A 513 8.33 -15.19 1.95
CA PRO A 513 9.21 -14.78 0.86
C PRO A 513 8.49 -14.61 -0.49
N LYS A 514 7.55 -15.50 -0.80
CA LYS A 514 6.77 -15.44 -2.05
C LYS A 514 5.86 -14.21 -2.14
N GLN A 515 5.26 -13.79 -1.02
CA GLN A 515 4.40 -12.60 -0.97
C GLN A 515 5.26 -11.34 -1.07
N MET A 516 6.37 -11.30 -0.34
CA MET A 516 7.33 -10.20 -0.37
C MET A 516 7.91 -10.00 -1.78
N ALA A 517 8.36 -11.07 -2.45
CA ALA A 517 8.85 -11.00 -3.83
C ALA A 517 7.78 -10.44 -4.81
N LYS A 518 6.51 -10.83 -4.64
CA LYS A 518 5.41 -10.31 -5.45
C LYS A 518 5.19 -8.82 -5.23
N LYS A 519 5.23 -8.35 -3.99
CA LYS A 519 5.10 -6.93 -3.65
C LYS A 519 6.26 -6.11 -4.24
N ILE A 520 7.50 -6.58 -4.06
CA ILE A 520 8.71 -5.93 -4.62
C ILE A 520 8.60 -5.84 -6.14
N TYR A 521 8.16 -6.91 -6.82
CA TYR A 521 7.95 -6.89 -8.28
C TYR A 521 6.94 -5.83 -8.71
N TYR A 522 5.80 -5.69 -8.02
CA TYR A 522 4.82 -4.66 -8.36
C TYR A 522 5.36 -3.25 -8.14
N ARG A 523 6.13 -3.02 -7.07
CA ARG A 523 6.78 -1.75 -6.80
C ARG A 523 7.85 -1.39 -7.84
N ALA A 524 8.66 -2.38 -8.22
CA ALA A 524 9.63 -2.21 -9.31
C ALA A 524 8.94 -1.91 -10.65
N LYS A 525 7.82 -2.60 -10.95
CA LYS A 525 7.01 -2.31 -12.13
C LYS A 525 6.41 -0.90 -12.09
N GLU A 526 5.87 -0.47 -10.95
CA GLU A 526 5.34 0.89 -10.75
C GLU A 526 6.44 1.94 -11.01
N TYR A 527 7.66 1.72 -10.48
CA TYR A 527 8.80 2.58 -10.75
C TYR A 527 9.13 2.67 -12.26
N VAL A 528 9.21 1.53 -12.95
CA VAL A 528 9.51 1.50 -14.39
C VAL A 528 8.42 2.19 -15.22
N VAL A 529 7.16 2.02 -14.89
CA VAL A 529 6.03 2.57 -15.66
C VAL A 529 5.79 4.04 -15.35
N GLU A 530 6.00 4.48 -14.11
CA GLU A 530 5.65 5.83 -13.67
C GLU A 530 6.86 6.77 -13.56
N ALA A 531 7.98 6.30 -12.97
CA ALA A 531 9.12 7.16 -12.69
C ALA A 531 10.10 7.25 -13.87
N VAL A 532 10.39 6.12 -14.54
CA VAL A 532 11.36 6.10 -15.66
C VAL A 532 10.97 7.05 -16.80
N PRO A 533 9.70 7.09 -17.30
CA PRO A 533 9.32 8.05 -18.34
C PRO A 533 9.50 9.51 -17.91
N LEU A 534 9.26 9.81 -16.63
CA LEU A 534 9.45 11.16 -16.08
C LEU A 534 10.93 11.53 -15.96
N ILE A 535 11.79 10.57 -15.62
CA ILE A 535 13.25 10.76 -15.62
C ILE A 535 13.73 11.04 -17.05
N MET A 536 13.29 10.24 -18.02
CA MET A 536 13.62 10.44 -19.44
C MET A 536 13.19 11.81 -19.96
N LEU A 537 11.94 12.21 -19.64
CA LEU A 537 11.44 13.55 -19.98
C LEU A 537 12.28 14.64 -19.31
N GLY A 538 12.67 14.43 -18.05
CA GLY A 538 13.55 15.35 -17.32
C GLY A 538 14.89 15.53 -18.02
N VAL A 539 15.58 14.44 -18.35
CA VAL A 539 16.86 14.48 -19.07
C VAL A 539 16.70 15.18 -20.42
N PHE A 540 15.63 14.86 -21.18
CA PHE A 540 15.32 15.53 -22.43
C PHE A 540 15.21 17.06 -22.30
N LEU A 541 14.40 17.52 -21.34
CA LEU A 541 14.18 18.96 -21.12
C LEU A 541 15.48 19.68 -20.71
N ILE A 542 16.34 19.00 -20.00
CA ILE A 542 17.61 19.56 -19.56
C ILE A 542 18.61 19.63 -20.68
N THR A 543 18.74 18.58 -21.52
CA THR A 543 19.56 18.62 -22.73
C THR A 543 19.12 19.79 -23.63
N LEU A 544 17.81 19.99 -23.74
CA LEU A 544 17.26 21.12 -24.49
C LEU A 544 17.62 22.48 -23.84
N ALA A 545 17.57 22.59 -22.53
CA ALA A 545 17.93 23.79 -21.78
C ALA A 545 19.44 24.10 -21.88
N GLU A 546 20.29 23.08 -21.90
CA GLU A 546 21.73 23.22 -22.15
C GLU A 546 22.00 23.75 -23.56
N MET A 547 21.39 23.15 -24.56
CA MET A 547 21.54 23.59 -25.98
C MET A 547 21.06 25.01 -26.25
N THR A 548 20.05 25.47 -25.51
CA THR A 548 19.50 26.83 -25.64
C THR A 548 20.24 27.88 -24.80
N GLY A 549 21.27 27.49 -24.03
CA GLY A 549 22.00 28.40 -23.12
C GLY A 549 21.17 28.82 -21.88
N LEU A 550 20.03 28.18 -21.65
CA LEU A 550 19.17 28.49 -20.49
C LEU A 550 19.86 28.16 -19.17
N ILE A 551 20.69 27.11 -19.15
CA ILE A 551 21.49 26.74 -17.97
C ILE A 551 22.47 27.87 -17.59
N ASP A 552 23.11 28.49 -18.55
CA ASP A 552 24.03 29.61 -18.30
C ASP A 552 23.30 30.83 -17.73
N LEU A 553 22.08 31.10 -18.21
CA LEU A 553 21.24 32.16 -17.68
C LEU A 553 20.86 31.88 -16.22
N ILE A 554 20.44 30.65 -15.89
CA ILE A 554 20.11 30.23 -14.52
C ILE A 554 21.34 30.34 -13.63
N THR A 555 22.50 29.89 -14.08
CA THR A 555 23.76 29.99 -13.34
C THR A 555 24.13 31.46 -13.03
N LYS A 556 23.94 32.38 -13.99
CA LYS A 556 24.13 33.82 -13.73
C LYS A 556 23.22 34.37 -12.65
N ILE A 557 21.95 33.91 -12.59
CA ILE A 557 20.99 34.30 -11.57
C ILE A 557 21.42 33.77 -10.18
N PHE A 558 21.88 32.51 -10.12
CA PHE A 558 22.32 31.90 -8.87
C PHE A 558 23.67 32.41 -8.36
N ARG A 559 24.51 33.00 -9.22
CA ARG A 559 25.84 33.54 -8.84
C ARG A 559 25.74 34.57 -7.71
N PHE A 560 24.78 35.49 -7.77
CA PHE A 560 24.61 36.53 -6.76
C PHE A 560 24.28 35.95 -5.35
N PRO A 561 23.19 35.11 -5.18
CA PRO A 561 22.89 34.58 -3.87
C PRO A 561 23.96 33.60 -3.35
N VAL A 562 24.59 32.82 -4.21
CA VAL A 562 25.61 31.84 -3.80
C VAL A 562 26.89 32.52 -3.31
N HIS A 563 27.37 33.50 -4.05
CA HIS A 563 28.63 34.18 -3.66
C HIS A 563 28.43 35.21 -2.55
N ILE A 564 27.48 36.12 -2.71
CA ILE A 564 27.33 37.25 -1.78
C ILE A 564 26.60 36.84 -0.50
N MET A 565 25.51 36.05 -0.60
CA MET A 565 24.73 35.72 0.59
C MET A 565 25.32 34.55 1.37
N MET A 566 25.84 33.51 0.68
CA MET A 566 26.33 32.30 1.32
C MET A 566 27.86 32.26 1.49
N GLY A 567 28.63 33.19 0.92
CA GLY A 567 30.08 33.22 1.00
C GLY A 567 30.79 32.05 0.32
N LEU A 568 30.15 31.45 -0.70
CA LEU A 568 30.72 30.35 -1.46
C LEU A 568 31.49 30.87 -2.68
N PRO A 569 32.47 30.12 -3.23
CA PRO A 569 33.15 30.47 -4.48
C PRO A 569 32.15 30.67 -5.62
N GLU A 570 32.43 31.58 -6.56
CA GLU A 570 31.51 31.85 -7.69
C GLU A 570 31.25 30.63 -8.58
N GLU A 571 32.27 29.81 -8.74
CA GLU A 571 32.20 28.57 -9.55
C GLU A 571 31.21 27.57 -8.97
N THR A 572 30.92 27.64 -7.67
CA THR A 572 29.93 26.79 -7.01
C THR A 572 28.53 27.01 -7.57
N ALA A 573 28.23 28.17 -8.17
CA ALA A 573 26.91 28.44 -8.77
C ALA A 573 26.60 27.50 -9.95
N SER A 574 27.60 27.15 -10.76
CA SER A 574 27.43 26.17 -11.84
C SER A 574 27.14 24.77 -11.30
N VAL A 575 27.86 24.36 -10.26
CA VAL A 575 27.68 23.08 -9.59
C VAL A 575 26.30 22.97 -8.94
N ILE A 576 25.83 24.04 -8.31
CA ILE A 576 24.49 24.10 -7.72
C ILE A 576 23.41 23.99 -8.81
N THR A 577 23.59 24.65 -9.96
CA THR A 577 22.66 24.56 -11.07
C THR A 577 22.60 23.12 -11.61
N LEU A 578 23.75 22.46 -11.75
CA LEU A 578 23.84 21.05 -12.12
C LEU A 578 23.20 20.14 -11.06
N GLY A 579 23.14 20.56 -9.79
CA GLY A 579 22.51 19.81 -8.70
C GLY A 579 21.00 19.59 -8.85
N PHE A 580 20.32 20.33 -9.71
CA PHE A 580 18.94 20.02 -10.09
C PHE A 580 18.87 18.72 -10.91
N LEU A 581 19.92 18.40 -11.65
CA LEU A 581 20.02 17.17 -12.45
C LEU A 581 20.30 15.96 -11.54
N ARG A 582 21.47 16.01 -10.91
CA ARG A 582 22.00 14.94 -10.06
C ARG A 582 22.66 15.57 -8.83
N LYS A 583 21.98 15.54 -7.70
CA LYS A 583 22.45 16.15 -6.47
C LYS A 583 23.69 15.47 -5.87
N ASP A 584 23.82 14.16 -6.07
CA ASP A 584 24.97 13.37 -5.64
C ASP A 584 26.24 13.80 -6.40
N VAL A 585 26.18 13.84 -7.73
CA VAL A 585 27.31 14.28 -8.55
C VAL A 585 27.71 15.72 -8.22
N SER A 586 26.74 16.60 -8.06
CA SER A 586 27.02 17.99 -7.75
C SER A 586 27.69 18.17 -6.38
N ILE A 587 27.33 17.40 -5.37
CA ILE A 587 28.02 17.43 -4.07
C ILE A 587 29.47 16.95 -4.26
N ALA A 588 29.71 15.90 -5.04
CA ALA A 588 31.07 15.41 -5.33
C ALA A 588 31.92 16.47 -6.07
N LEU A 589 31.33 17.24 -6.97
CA LEU A 589 32.02 18.33 -7.72
C LEU A 589 32.41 19.53 -6.84
N LEU A 590 32.01 19.60 -5.58
CA LEU A 590 32.48 20.61 -4.64
C LEU A 590 33.92 20.36 -4.15
N GLN A 591 34.40 19.12 -4.22
CA GLN A 591 35.70 18.71 -3.68
C GLN A 591 36.91 19.47 -4.30
N PRO A 592 36.97 19.72 -5.63
CA PRO A 592 38.12 20.38 -6.25
C PRO A 592 38.32 21.87 -5.86
N PHE A 593 37.28 22.54 -5.33
CA PHE A 593 37.34 23.98 -5.05
C PHE A 593 38.08 24.37 -3.76
N GLY A 594 38.66 23.42 -3.03
CA GLY A 594 39.45 23.71 -1.84
C GLY A 594 38.68 24.46 -0.73
N MET A 595 37.39 24.19 -0.61
CA MET A 595 36.48 24.90 0.30
C MET A 595 36.78 24.59 1.76
N SER A 596 36.60 25.57 2.61
CA SER A 596 36.67 25.36 4.07
C SER A 596 35.55 24.48 4.59
N ALA A 597 35.72 23.85 5.75
CA ALA A 597 34.68 23.04 6.38
C ALA A 597 33.36 23.81 6.57
N LYS A 598 33.43 25.11 6.90
CA LYS A 598 32.27 26.02 6.99
C LYS A 598 31.53 26.08 5.64
N GLN A 599 32.24 26.38 4.57
CA GLN A 599 31.67 26.50 3.22
C GLN A 599 31.03 25.17 2.73
N LEU A 600 31.70 24.05 3.00
CA LEU A 600 31.17 22.73 2.67
C LEU A 600 29.88 22.40 3.44
N VAL A 601 29.79 22.75 4.74
CA VAL A 601 28.55 22.57 5.52
C VAL A 601 27.41 23.40 4.92
N ILE A 602 27.65 24.67 4.59
CA ILE A 602 26.64 25.56 3.98
C ILE A 602 26.19 25.01 2.62
N ALA A 603 27.16 24.65 1.77
CA ALA A 603 26.87 24.09 0.44
C ALA A 603 26.04 22.77 0.53
N CYS A 604 26.45 21.84 1.41
CA CYS A 604 25.74 20.58 1.61
C CYS A 604 24.29 20.78 2.08
N ILE A 605 24.07 21.66 3.08
CA ILE A 605 22.73 21.98 3.57
C ILE A 605 21.88 22.62 2.46
N PHE A 606 22.44 23.62 1.79
CA PHE A 606 21.72 24.29 0.69
C PHE A 606 21.32 23.31 -0.41
N MET A 607 22.28 22.50 -0.89
CA MET A 607 22.04 21.53 -1.98
C MET A 607 21.08 20.40 -1.55
N ALA A 608 21.00 20.05 -0.28
CA ALA A 608 20.01 19.09 0.20
C ALA A 608 18.59 19.64 0.15
N MET A 609 18.42 20.95 0.43
CA MET A 609 17.12 21.57 0.70
C MET A 609 16.51 22.35 -0.48
N TYR A 610 17.32 22.99 -1.37
CA TYR A 610 16.87 24.07 -2.27
C TYR A 610 15.84 23.65 -3.31
N LEU A 611 16.09 22.59 -4.06
CA LEU A 611 15.20 22.08 -5.13
C LEU A 611 15.16 20.55 -5.09
N PRO A 612 14.06 19.90 -5.46
CA PRO A 612 14.07 18.46 -5.73
C PRO A 612 14.94 18.12 -6.96
N CYS A 613 15.49 16.91 -7.04
CA CYS A 613 16.09 16.42 -8.29
C CYS A 613 15.01 16.28 -9.37
N THR A 614 15.40 16.23 -10.65
CA THR A 614 14.46 16.15 -11.77
C THR A 614 13.40 15.08 -11.61
N ALA A 615 13.79 13.86 -11.23
CA ALA A 615 12.85 12.77 -10.99
C ALA A 615 11.82 13.11 -9.90
N SER A 616 12.29 13.64 -8.75
CA SER A 616 11.42 14.06 -7.65
C SER A 616 10.53 15.25 -8.02
N PHE A 617 11.01 16.17 -8.85
CA PHE A 617 10.25 17.32 -9.33
C PHE A 617 9.03 16.89 -10.14
N PHE A 618 9.21 16.02 -11.13
CA PHE A 618 8.10 15.57 -11.97
C PHE A 618 7.10 14.70 -11.21
N VAL A 619 7.56 13.87 -10.27
CA VAL A 619 6.67 13.11 -9.41
C VAL A 619 5.91 14.03 -8.46
N LEU A 620 6.56 15.05 -7.90
CA LEU A 620 5.88 16.07 -7.07
C LEU A 620 4.81 16.83 -7.88
N LEU A 621 5.12 17.17 -9.14
CA LEU A 621 4.16 17.82 -10.04
C LEU A 621 2.94 16.93 -10.31
N LYS A 622 3.16 15.63 -10.50
CA LYS A 622 2.09 14.64 -10.71
C LYS A 622 1.21 14.47 -9.48
N GLU A 623 1.80 14.32 -8.29
CA GLU A 623 1.07 14.01 -7.05
C GLU A 623 0.48 15.27 -6.38
N GLY A 624 1.19 16.39 -6.41
CA GLY A 624 0.79 17.66 -5.76
C GLY A 624 0.04 18.63 -6.68
N GLY A 625 0.14 18.42 -8.00
CA GLY A 625 -0.35 19.38 -8.98
C GLY A 625 0.51 20.64 -9.06
N TRP A 626 0.38 21.43 -10.16
CA TRP A 626 1.29 22.54 -10.45
C TRP A 626 1.28 23.66 -9.39
N LYS A 627 0.09 23.97 -8.80
CA LYS A 627 -0.06 25.06 -7.82
C LYS A 627 0.64 24.77 -6.50
N ASP A 628 0.47 23.56 -5.97
CA ASP A 628 1.09 23.17 -4.70
C ASP A 628 2.58 22.91 -4.89
N THR A 629 2.99 22.32 -6.02
CA THR A 629 4.41 22.15 -6.39
C THR A 629 5.14 23.49 -6.46
N ALA A 630 4.57 24.49 -7.13
CA ALA A 630 5.18 25.82 -7.23
C ALA A 630 5.34 26.47 -5.83
N LYS A 631 4.34 26.37 -4.95
CA LYS A 631 4.41 26.89 -3.58
C LYS A 631 5.48 26.18 -2.75
N ILE A 632 5.56 24.87 -2.86
CA ILE A 632 6.54 24.06 -2.11
C ILE A 632 7.95 24.39 -2.59
N ILE A 633 8.18 24.51 -3.89
CA ILE A 633 9.48 24.86 -4.45
C ILE A 633 9.89 26.29 -4.04
N ALA A 634 8.99 27.26 -4.12
CA ALA A 634 9.25 28.61 -3.64
C ALA A 634 9.62 28.63 -2.15
N LEU A 635 8.88 27.87 -1.34
CA LEU A 635 9.16 27.72 0.09
C LEU A 635 10.54 27.11 0.35
N THR A 636 10.85 25.97 -0.31
CA THR A 636 12.14 25.29 -0.13
C THR A 636 13.30 26.16 -0.56
N LEU A 637 13.17 26.89 -1.67
CA LEU A 637 14.19 27.83 -2.15
C LEU A 637 14.39 29.00 -1.17
N CYS A 638 13.32 29.64 -0.72
CA CYS A 638 13.41 30.74 0.23
C CYS A 638 14.05 30.30 1.56
N VAL A 639 13.60 29.17 2.12
CA VAL A 639 14.13 28.66 3.39
C VAL A 639 15.59 28.25 3.25
N SER A 640 15.97 27.59 2.14
CA SER A 640 17.36 27.18 1.93
C SER A 640 18.30 28.38 1.73
N LEU A 641 17.88 29.43 1.02
CA LEU A 641 18.63 30.68 0.88
C LEU A 641 18.81 31.40 2.23
N LEU A 642 17.71 31.54 2.99
CA LEU A 642 17.77 32.12 4.34
C LEU A 642 18.71 31.32 5.25
N THR A 643 18.63 30.01 5.23
CA THR A 643 19.50 29.13 6.01
C THR A 643 20.96 29.31 5.63
N GLY A 644 21.27 29.29 4.32
CA GLY A 644 22.64 29.48 3.83
C GLY A 644 23.22 30.85 4.29
N THR A 645 22.40 31.90 4.16
CA THR A 645 22.79 33.26 4.62
C THR A 645 23.03 33.33 6.13
N VAL A 646 22.11 32.80 6.93
CA VAL A 646 22.23 32.78 8.39
C VAL A 646 23.45 31.98 8.82
N LEU A 647 23.70 30.82 8.24
CA LEU A 647 24.87 30.01 8.52
C LEU A 647 26.17 30.67 8.12
N ASN A 648 26.19 31.45 7.04
CA ASN A 648 27.38 32.23 6.65
C ASN A 648 27.74 33.31 7.67
N ILE A 649 26.74 33.87 8.37
CA ILE A 649 26.95 34.88 9.41
C ILE A 649 27.37 34.24 10.73
N ILE A 650 26.79 33.08 11.09
CA ILE A 650 26.97 32.45 12.41
C ILE A 650 28.25 31.60 12.47
N LEU A 651 28.54 30.85 11.44
CA LEU A 651 29.72 29.97 11.36
C LEU A 651 30.97 30.76 10.89
#